data_4350edca02fc2424b309a01ee87df392
#
_entry.id   4350edca02fc2424b309a01ee87df392
#
_cell.length_a   1.000
_cell.length_b   1.000
_cell.length_c   1.000
_cell.angle_alpha   90.00
_cell.angle_beta   90.00
_cell.angle_gamma   90.00
#
_symmetry.space_group_name_H-M   'P 1'
#
loop_
_entity.id
_entity.type
_entity.pdbx_description
1 polymer ?
#
loop_
_entity_poly.entity_id
_entity_poly.type
_entity_poly.pdbx_seq_one_letter_code
_entity_poly.pdbx_strand_id
1 'polypeptide(L)'
;MRTEQPKVIHLKDYQAPEYLIDETHLTFELYEDRTLVHAQLVMRRNPERPAGKLPPLELHGQELELQTIALNDRELGLGDYQINEDCLTLQPDSESFVIDTSVVIHPETNTALEGLYKSGSMFCTQCEAEGFRKITYYLDRPDVMSKFTTTVSAEQKAYPVLLSNGNPIASGSEDDGRHWATWEDPFKKPAYLFALVAGDLWAIEDSFTTMSGRDVALRIYVEPENVDKCQHAMDSLKKSMKWDEEAYGREYDLDIFMIVAVNDFNMGAMENKGLNIFNSSAVLARAETATDAAHQRVEAIVAHEYFHNWSGNRVTCRDWFQLSLKEGFTVFRDSQFSADMNSATVKRIEDVAYLRTHQFAEDAGPMAHSVRPESFIEISNFYTLTVYEKGAEVVRMIQTLLGEEGFRKGSDLYFERHDGQAVTVDDFVKAMEDANGADLTQFKRWYSQSGTPRLAVSEQYDEAAKTYRLTFRQSCPPTPGQPTKEPFVIPVALGLLAADGSDMPLRLEGEPQAAGTSRVLAVTEAEQSFTFVDVAERPQPSLLRGFSAPVKLDYPYDRDQLMFLMQHDSDGFNRWEAGQQLSVQVLQELIGQHQRGEALVMDERLVEALRSLLQNETLDAAMVAEMLSLPGEAYLTEISEVADVDAIHTAREFARKRIADALFEPLWQRYQANRETSRSTPYVASAEHFARRALQNIALSYLMLSDKAEVVEACLEQFEQADNMTERLTALAVLVNSPFEAERDKALQAFAEHFKDNPLVMDQWFSVQAGNPLPGGLERVQTLMQHPAFTLKNPNKVRALIGAFANQNLVNFHRADGAGYHFLADQVITLNSLNPQIASRLLAPLTRWRKYDSARQALMRAELERILASGELSSDVYEVVSKSLA
;
A
#
# COMPACT_ATOMS: atom_id res chain seq x y z
N MET A 1 -31.34 14.30 -9.37
CA MET A 1 -31.62 13.19 -8.44
C MET A 1 -31.30 11.91 -9.17
N ARG A 2 -30.22 11.23 -8.81
CA ARG A 2 -30.00 9.86 -9.27
C ARG A 2 -31.11 8.98 -8.67
N THR A 3 -32.08 8.63 -9.49
CA THR A 3 -33.19 7.76 -9.10
C THR A 3 -32.87 6.27 -9.28
N GLU A 4 -31.69 5.95 -9.84
CA GLU A 4 -31.23 4.57 -10.08
C GLU A 4 -30.06 4.23 -9.15
N GLN A 5 -30.06 3.00 -8.61
CA GLN A 5 -28.91 2.48 -7.88
C GLN A 5 -27.69 2.42 -8.80
N PRO A 6 -26.46 2.67 -8.28
CA PRO A 6 -25.26 2.56 -9.08
C PRO A 6 -25.13 1.19 -9.75
N LYS A 7 -24.72 1.18 -11.00
CA LYS A 7 -24.64 -0.04 -11.83
C LYS A 7 -23.42 -0.87 -11.44
N VAL A 8 -23.62 -2.18 -11.22
CA VAL A 8 -22.52 -3.13 -11.06
C VAL A 8 -21.91 -3.45 -12.42
N ILE A 9 -20.59 -3.38 -12.51
CA ILE A 9 -19.79 -3.73 -13.69
C ILE A 9 -19.20 -5.12 -13.46
N HIS A 10 -19.28 -6.01 -14.47
CA HIS A 10 -18.81 -7.39 -14.38
C HIS A 10 -17.72 -7.70 -15.41
N LEU A 11 -16.69 -8.44 -14.99
CA LEU A 11 -15.60 -8.90 -15.87
C LEU A 11 -16.11 -9.70 -17.07
N LYS A 12 -17.11 -10.56 -16.85
CA LYS A 12 -17.70 -11.37 -17.91
C LYS A 12 -18.36 -10.57 -19.04
N ASP A 13 -18.69 -9.30 -18.78
CA ASP A 13 -19.33 -8.41 -19.74
C ASP A 13 -18.32 -7.56 -20.52
N TYR A 14 -17.02 -7.80 -20.30
CA TYR A 14 -15.96 -7.10 -21.05
C TYR A 14 -16.13 -7.31 -22.55
N GLN A 15 -16.04 -6.20 -23.28
CA GLN A 15 -15.96 -6.19 -24.74
C GLN A 15 -14.85 -5.26 -25.20
N ALA A 16 -14.13 -5.66 -26.24
CA ALA A 16 -13.14 -4.81 -26.87
C ALA A 16 -13.82 -3.50 -27.36
N PRO A 17 -13.10 -2.37 -27.33
CA PRO A 17 -13.66 -1.09 -27.73
C PRO A 17 -14.09 -1.11 -29.20
N GLU A 18 -15.17 -0.41 -29.51
CA GLU A 18 -15.67 -0.29 -30.90
C GLU A 18 -14.76 0.59 -31.77
N TYR A 19 -14.13 1.57 -31.15
CA TYR A 19 -13.22 2.53 -31.77
C TYR A 19 -11.92 2.61 -31.00
N LEU A 20 -10.86 3.03 -31.69
CA LEU A 20 -9.53 3.30 -31.14
C LEU A 20 -9.16 4.74 -31.42
N ILE A 21 -8.25 5.27 -30.61
CA ILE A 21 -7.66 6.59 -30.78
C ILE A 21 -6.17 6.40 -31.08
N ASP A 22 -5.73 6.78 -32.27
CA ASP A 22 -4.32 6.67 -32.64
C ASP A 22 -3.48 7.85 -32.14
N GLU A 23 -4.04 9.07 -32.24
CA GLU A 23 -3.39 10.30 -31.79
C GLU A 23 -4.37 11.16 -30.98
N THR A 24 -3.84 11.76 -29.91
CA THR A 24 -4.54 12.70 -29.04
C THR A 24 -3.73 13.98 -28.94
N HIS A 25 -4.31 15.07 -29.44
CA HIS A 25 -3.71 16.41 -29.34
C HIS A 25 -4.53 17.25 -28.37
N LEU A 26 -3.89 17.72 -27.30
CA LEU A 26 -4.52 18.51 -26.24
C LEU A 26 -3.90 19.90 -26.16
N THR A 27 -4.74 20.91 -25.97
CA THR A 27 -4.30 22.25 -25.63
C THR A 27 -5.07 22.72 -24.40
N PHE A 28 -4.34 23.08 -23.34
CA PHE A 28 -4.88 23.59 -22.10
C PHE A 28 -4.59 25.08 -21.99
N GLU A 29 -5.63 25.87 -21.79
CA GLU A 29 -5.52 27.30 -21.45
C GLU A 29 -5.93 27.44 -19.99
N LEU A 30 -4.92 27.59 -19.09
CA LEU A 30 -5.14 27.68 -17.64
C LEU A 30 -5.41 29.13 -17.20
N TYR A 31 -6.53 29.34 -16.50
CA TYR A 31 -6.91 30.60 -15.85
C TYR A 31 -7.28 30.34 -14.40
N GLU A 32 -7.34 31.36 -13.58
CA GLU A 32 -7.63 31.25 -12.15
C GLU A 32 -9.09 30.83 -11.86
N ASP A 33 -10.01 31.14 -12.74
CA ASP A 33 -11.46 30.90 -12.58
C ASP A 33 -11.99 29.78 -13.50
N ARG A 34 -11.18 29.24 -14.38
CA ARG A 34 -11.55 28.17 -15.31
C ARG A 34 -10.34 27.64 -16.07
N THR A 35 -10.53 26.52 -16.72
CA THR A 35 -9.59 26.00 -17.73
C THR A 35 -10.34 25.63 -19.00
N LEU A 36 -9.83 26.08 -20.16
CA LEU A 36 -10.30 25.61 -21.47
C LEU A 36 -9.42 24.43 -21.90
N VAL A 37 -10.07 23.37 -22.36
CA VAL A 37 -9.42 22.18 -22.89
C VAL A 37 -9.87 21.97 -24.32
N HIS A 38 -8.96 22.08 -25.29
CA HIS A 38 -9.18 21.73 -26.68
C HIS A 38 -8.58 20.37 -26.92
N ALA A 39 -9.36 19.43 -27.45
CA ALA A 39 -8.93 18.08 -27.77
C ALA A 39 -9.24 17.75 -29.23
N GLN A 40 -8.24 17.24 -29.92
CA GLN A 40 -8.39 16.63 -31.24
C GLN A 40 -8.03 15.16 -31.15
N LEU A 41 -8.97 14.28 -31.49
CA LEU A 41 -8.84 12.82 -31.42
C LEU A 41 -8.85 12.25 -32.82
N VAL A 42 -7.72 11.64 -33.23
CA VAL A 42 -7.63 10.91 -34.52
C VAL A 42 -8.08 9.47 -34.26
N MET A 43 -9.24 9.12 -34.77
CA MET A 43 -9.94 7.89 -34.43
C MET A 43 -10.14 6.97 -35.61
N ARG A 44 -10.28 5.68 -35.31
CA ARG A 44 -10.63 4.66 -36.28
C ARG A 44 -11.49 3.55 -35.70
N ARG A 45 -12.19 2.85 -36.55
CA ARG A 45 -12.88 1.61 -36.18
C ARG A 45 -11.86 0.58 -35.67
N ASN A 46 -12.19 -0.13 -34.62
CA ASN A 46 -11.34 -1.23 -34.12
C ASN A 46 -11.42 -2.41 -35.07
N PRO A 47 -10.31 -2.86 -35.71
CA PRO A 47 -10.30 -3.96 -36.65
C PRO A 47 -10.64 -5.32 -36.03
N GLU A 48 -10.57 -5.47 -34.73
CA GLU A 48 -10.96 -6.69 -34.00
C GLU A 48 -12.48 -6.84 -33.85
N ARG A 49 -13.24 -5.77 -34.14
CA ARG A 49 -14.71 -5.80 -34.08
C ARG A 49 -15.31 -6.22 -35.42
N PRO A 50 -16.49 -6.90 -35.41
CA PRO A 50 -17.13 -7.36 -36.63
C PRO A 50 -17.36 -6.21 -37.62
N ALA A 51 -17.07 -6.45 -38.90
CA ALA A 51 -17.37 -5.51 -39.97
C ALA A 51 -18.88 -5.34 -40.12
N GLY A 52 -19.32 -4.14 -40.50
CA GLY A 52 -20.75 -3.85 -40.72
C GLY A 52 -21.08 -2.38 -40.49
N LYS A 53 -22.32 -2.12 -40.10
CA LYS A 53 -22.78 -0.77 -39.79
C LYS A 53 -21.97 -0.21 -38.62
N LEU A 54 -21.49 1.02 -38.73
CA LEU A 54 -20.79 1.73 -37.69
C LEU A 54 -21.72 1.92 -36.48
N PRO A 55 -21.32 1.45 -35.28
CA PRO A 55 -22.08 1.73 -34.07
C PRO A 55 -21.93 3.19 -33.66
N PRO A 56 -22.80 3.71 -32.79
CA PRO A 56 -22.60 5.01 -32.18
C PRO A 56 -21.26 5.05 -31.46
N LEU A 57 -20.57 6.21 -31.49
CA LEU A 57 -19.41 6.49 -30.66
C LEU A 57 -19.91 7.06 -29.35
N GLU A 58 -19.50 6.43 -28.24
CA GLU A 58 -19.74 6.91 -26.88
C GLU A 58 -18.41 7.36 -26.25
N LEU A 59 -18.28 8.67 -26.01
CA LEU A 59 -17.14 9.26 -25.31
C LEU A 59 -17.51 9.51 -23.84
N HIS A 60 -16.70 9.01 -22.91
CA HIS A 60 -16.88 9.31 -21.49
C HIS A 60 -16.59 10.78 -21.19
N GLY A 61 -17.39 11.38 -20.32
CA GLY A 61 -17.20 12.77 -19.91
C GLY A 61 -18.07 13.09 -18.70
N GLN A 62 -17.49 13.69 -17.68
CA GLN A 62 -18.16 14.07 -16.45
C GLN A 62 -17.76 15.49 -16.03
N GLU A 63 -18.75 16.28 -15.58
CA GLU A 63 -18.54 17.65 -15.11
C GLU A 63 -17.88 18.56 -16.15
N LEU A 64 -18.20 18.38 -17.43
CA LEU A 64 -17.67 19.12 -18.57
C LEU A 64 -18.70 20.10 -19.12
N GLU A 65 -18.28 21.34 -19.41
CA GLU A 65 -19.08 22.35 -20.11
C GLU A 65 -18.66 22.39 -21.58
N LEU A 66 -19.36 21.63 -22.44
CA LEU A 66 -19.08 21.59 -23.88
C LEU A 66 -19.30 22.95 -24.52
N GLN A 67 -18.28 23.50 -25.18
CA GLN A 67 -18.34 24.76 -25.92
C GLN A 67 -18.55 24.51 -27.43
N THR A 68 -17.74 23.65 -28.03
CA THR A 68 -17.79 23.27 -29.43
C THR A 68 -17.47 21.80 -29.63
N ILE A 69 -18.03 21.22 -30.70
CA ILE A 69 -17.71 19.88 -31.18
C ILE A 69 -17.76 19.85 -32.70
N ALA A 70 -16.78 19.19 -33.30
CA ALA A 70 -16.75 18.96 -34.75
C ALA A 70 -16.36 17.52 -35.08
N LEU A 71 -16.90 17.02 -36.21
CA LEU A 71 -16.56 15.73 -36.82
C LEU A 71 -15.99 15.99 -38.20
N ASN A 72 -14.72 15.64 -38.44
CA ASN A 72 -14.02 15.88 -39.73
C ASN A 72 -14.14 17.34 -40.19
N ASP A 73 -13.79 18.29 -39.33
CA ASP A 73 -13.91 19.75 -39.53
C ASP A 73 -15.33 20.30 -39.70
N ARG A 74 -16.38 19.44 -39.65
CA ARG A 74 -17.76 19.87 -39.68
C ARG A 74 -18.26 20.10 -38.24
N GLU A 75 -18.59 21.34 -37.94
CA GLU A 75 -19.22 21.66 -36.65
C GLU A 75 -20.56 20.95 -36.48
N LEU A 76 -20.78 20.36 -35.31
CA LEU A 76 -22.01 19.63 -34.98
C LEU A 76 -22.98 20.52 -34.19
N GLY A 77 -24.25 20.45 -34.57
CA GLY A 77 -25.32 21.12 -33.82
C GLY A 77 -25.97 20.20 -32.79
N LEU A 78 -26.86 20.76 -31.97
CA LEU A 78 -27.52 20.03 -30.86
C LEU A 78 -28.32 18.79 -31.31
N GLY A 79 -28.64 18.65 -32.61
CA GLY A 79 -29.31 17.46 -33.15
C GLY A 79 -28.38 16.34 -33.62
N ASP A 80 -27.07 16.59 -33.67
CA ASP A 80 -26.07 15.64 -34.19
C ASP A 80 -25.46 14.76 -33.10
N TYR A 81 -25.62 15.11 -31.83
CA TYR A 81 -25.09 14.38 -30.69
C TYR A 81 -26.03 14.41 -29.48
N GLN A 82 -25.79 13.56 -28.52
CA GLN A 82 -26.50 13.52 -27.22
C GLN A 82 -25.47 13.55 -26.06
N ILE A 83 -25.82 14.27 -25.01
CA ILE A 83 -25.02 14.33 -23.76
C ILE A 83 -25.90 13.91 -22.60
N ASN A 84 -25.36 13.05 -21.74
CA ASN A 84 -25.87 12.78 -20.40
C ASN A 84 -24.80 13.06 -19.34
N GLU A 85 -25.02 12.66 -18.10
CA GLU A 85 -24.08 12.92 -16.99
C GLU A 85 -22.70 12.23 -17.16
N ASP A 86 -22.63 11.14 -17.93
CA ASP A 86 -21.45 10.28 -18.05
C ASP A 86 -20.85 10.20 -19.46
N CYS A 87 -21.62 10.57 -20.49
CA CYS A 87 -21.23 10.33 -21.89
C CYS A 87 -21.70 11.41 -22.86
N LEU A 88 -20.92 11.58 -23.93
CA LEU A 88 -21.33 12.20 -25.18
C LEU A 88 -21.42 11.10 -26.24
N THR A 89 -22.57 11.00 -26.91
CA THR A 89 -22.83 10.01 -27.97
C THR A 89 -23.08 10.69 -29.32
N LEU A 90 -22.39 10.22 -30.36
CA LEU A 90 -22.58 10.69 -31.73
C LEU A 90 -22.42 9.54 -32.72
N GLN A 91 -22.87 9.75 -33.96
CA GLN A 91 -22.80 8.77 -35.05
C GLN A 91 -21.66 9.15 -36.01
N PRO A 92 -20.55 8.38 -36.04
CA PRO A 92 -19.52 8.57 -37.07
C PRO A 92 -20.04 8.30 -38.47
N ASP A 93 -19.47 8.99 -39.44
CA ASP A 93 -19.83 8.88 -40.86
C ASP A 93 -18.87 8.00 -41.69
N SER A 94 -17.73 7.63 -41.09
CA SER A 94 -16.66 6.84 -41.72
C SER A 94 -15.93 5.98 -40.70
N GLU A 95 -15.13 5.00 -41.15
CA GLU A 95 -14.33 4.13 -40.29
C GLU A 95 -13.11 4.84 -39.69
N SER A 96 -12.65 5.93 -40.33
CA SER A 96 -11.56 6.79 -39.81
C SER A 96 -12.07 8.23 -39.81
N PHE A 97 -11.93 8.91 -38.73
CA PHE A 97 -12.46 10.26 -38.51
C PHE A 97 -11.69 11.00 -37.44
N VAL A 98 -11.90 12.32 -37.39
CA VAL A 98 -11.34 13.20 -36.37
C VAL A 98 -12.48 13.84 -35.59
N ILE A 99 -12.36 13.84 -34.26
CA ILE A 99 -13.24 14.56 -33.35
C ILE A 99 -12.45 15.72 -32.73
N ASP A 100 -13.00 16.92 -32.89
CA ASP A 100 -12.49 18.12 -32.19
C ASP A 100 -13.51 18.56 -31.15
N THR A 101 -13.07 18.78 -29.91
CA THR A 101 -13.91 19.30 -28.82
C THR A 101 -13.22 20.44 -28.11
N SER A 102 -14.03 21.39 -27.63
CA SER A 102 -13.61 22.40 -26.66
C SER A 102 -14.51 22.34 -25.47
N VAL A 103 -13.96 22.21 -24.27
CA VAL A 103 -14.69 22.17 -23.01
C VAL A 103 -14.13 23.19 -22.01
N VAL A 104 -14.97 23.63 -21.10
CA VAL A 104 -14.57 24.38 -19.90
C VAL A 104 -14.69 23.47 -18.69
N ILE A 105 -13.68 23.50 -17.85
CA ILE A 105 -13.64 22.81 -16.55
C ILE A 105 -13.21 23.79 -15.45
N HIS A 106 -13.45 23.42 -14.17
CA HIS A 106 -13.22 24.27 -12.98
C HIS A 106 -12.28 23.61 -11.96
N PRO A 107 -10.97 23.54 -12.25
CA PRO A 107 -9.99 22.95 -11.32
C PRO A 107 -9.97 23.64 -9.95
N GLU A 108 -10.25 24.95 -9.91
CA GLU A 108 -10.24 25.77 -8.71
C GLU A 108 -11.30 25.37 -7.66
N THR A 109 -12.34 24.67 -8.08
CA THR A 109 -13.42 24.19 -7.20
C THR A 109 -13.39 22.67 -6.98
N ASN A 110 -12.43 21.98 -7.60
CA ASN A 110 -12.33 20.52 -7.54
C ASN A 110 -11.73 20.07 -6.19
N THR A 111 -12.56 19.57 -5.29
CA THR A 111 -12.16 19.02 -3.98
C THR A 111 -12.03 17.50 -3.97
N ALA A 112 -12.54 16.81 -5.01
CA ALA A 112 -12.43 15.37 -5.13
C ALA A 112 -10.99 14.91 -5.47
N LEU A 113 -10.16 15.84 -5.98
CA LEU A 113 -8.77 15.60 -6.37
C LEU A 113 -8.66 14.52 -7.45
N GLU A 114 -9.59 14.54 -8.39
CA GLU A 114 -9.66 13.68 -9.58
C GLU A 114 -9.74 14.54 -10.84
N GLY A 115 -9.04 14.14 -11.90
CA GLY A 115 -8.90 14.96 -13.10
C GLY A 115 -7.90 16.09 -12.86
N LEU A 116 -8.17 17.28 -13.40
CA LEU A 116 -7.34 18.47 -13.18
C LEU A 116 -7.86 19.25 -11.96
N TYR A 117 -6.97 19.59 -11.04
CA TYR A 117 -7.32 20.36 -9.83
C TYR A 117 -6.18 21.27 -9.39
N LYS A 118 -6.40 22.07 -8.37
CA LYS A 118 -5.36 22.91 -7.74
C LYS A 118 -4.95 22.34 -6.37
N SER A 119 -3.65 22.21 -6.15
CA SER A 119 -3.04 21.98 -4.84
C SER A 119 -2.25 23.23 -4.47
N GLY A 120 -2.77 24.02 -3.52
CA GLY A 120 -2.23 25.33 -3.25
C GLY A 120 -2.33 26.24 -4.50
N SER A 121 -1.19 26.77 -4.96
CA SER A 121 -1.11 27.60 -6.16
C SER A 121 -0.84 26.81 -7.45
N MET A 122 -0.60 25.50 -7.36
CA MET A 122 -0.21 24.63 -8.47
C MET A 122 -1.44 23.94 -9.08
N PHE A 123 -1.47 23.84 -10.42
CA PHE A 123 -2.34 22.89 -11.13
C PHE A 123 -1.66 21.54 -11.22
N CYS A 124 -2.41 20.48 -10.99
CA CYS A 124 -1.94 19.10 -11.13
C CYS A 124 -3.09 18.16 -11.49
N THR A 125 -2.75 16.95 -11.90
CA THR A 125 -3.72 15.95 -12.34
C THR A 125 -3.65 14.68 -11.53
N GLN A 126 -4.79 13.97 -11.43
CA GLN A 126 -4.88 12.55 -11.07
C GLN A 126 -5.90 11.88 -11.98
N CYS A 127 -5.46 11.01 -12.88
CA CYS A 127 -6.30 10.40 -13.90
C CYS A 127 -6.61 8.92 -13.64
N GLU A 128 -5.80 8.21 -12.87
CA GLU A 128 -6.12 6.82 -12.51
C GLU A 128 -7.20 6.77 -11.40
N ALA A 129 -8.27 5.95 -11.59
CA ALA A 129 -8.51 5.05 -12.71
C ALA A 129 -9.28 5.74 -13.85
N GLU A 130 -10.24 6.60 -13.55
CA GLU A 130 -11.23 7.15 -14.50
C GLU A 130 -11.36 8.69 -14.37
N GLY A 131 -10.26 9.36 -14.01
CA GLY A 131 -10.23 10.81 -13.83
C GLY A 131 -10.07 11.62 -15.12
N PHE A 132 -9.56 11.03 -16.19
CA PHE A 132 -9.34 11.74 -17.45
C PHE A 132 -10.66 12.23 -18.08
N ARG A 133 -11.76 11.51 -17.88
CA ARG A 133 -13.10 11.92 -18.33
C ARG A 133 -13.64 13.18 -17.68
N LYS A 134 -12.99 13.64 -16.60
CA LYS A 134 -13.27 14.95 -15.96
C LYS A 134 -12.45 16.09 -16.56
N ILE A 135 -11.61 15.80 -17.54
CA ILE A 135 -10.76 16.77 -18.23
C ILE A 135 -11.34 17.08 -19.62
N THR A 136 -11.66 16.06 -20.38
CA THR A 136 -12.29 16.17 -21.70
C THR A 136 -13.03 14.88 -22.08
N TYR A 137 -13.87 14.93 -23.10
CA TYR A 137 -14.51 13.74 -23.65
C TYR A 137 -13.50 12.79 -24.28
N TYR A 138 -13.53 11.51 -23.90
CA TYR A 138 -12.52 10.54 -24.30
C TYR A 138 -13.02 9.09 -24.20
N LEU A 139 -12.38 8.16 -24.90
CA LEU A 139 -12.49 6.74 -24.61
C LEU A 139 -11.60 6.41 -23.40
N ASP A 140 -12.11 6.70 -22.21
CA ASP A 140 -11.37 6.62 -20.94
C ASP A 140 -11.38 5.20 -20.37
N ARG A 141 -10.61 4.34 -21.04
CA ARG A 141 -10.44 2.92 -20.70
C ARG A 141 -8.99 2.50 -21.00
N PRO A 142 -8.42 1.56 -20.20
CA PRO A 142 -6.99 1.26 -20.30
C PRO A 142 -6.57 0.51 -21.57
N ASP A 143 -7.49 -0.10 -22.30
CA ASP A 143 -7.22 -0.79 -23.57
C ASP A 143 -7.29 0.11 -24.81
N VAL A 144 -7.55 1.40 -24.63
CA VAL A 144 -7.44 2.43 -25.68
C VAL A 144 -6.15 3.21 -25.47
N MET A 145 -5.16 2.94 -26.29
CA MET A 145 -3.81 3.51 -26.20
C MET A 145 -3.56 4.46 -27.35
N SER A 146 -3.13 5.67 -27.05
CA SER A 146 -2.92 6.78 -28.01
C SER A 146 -1.58 7.45 -27.80
N LYS A 147 -1.06 8.04 -28.89
CA LYS A 147 0.09 8.94 -28.83
C LYS A 147 -0.38 10.34 -28.44
N PHE A 148 0.16 10.89 -27.37
CA PHE A 148 -0.25 12.19 -26.82
C PHE A 148 0.73 13.30 -27.20
N THR A 149 0.18 14.42 -27.65
CA THR A 149 0.88 15.69 -27.77
C THR A 149 0.09 16.73 -26.99
N THR A 150 0.71 17.38 -26.01
CA THR A 150 0.03 18.27 -25.07
C THR A 150 0.69 19.63 -25.04
N THR A 151 -0.08 20.69 -25.29
CA THR A 151 0.33 22.08 -25.13
C THR A 151 -0.37 22.66 -23.90
N VAL A 152 0.40 23.31 -23.03
CA VAL A 152 -0.10 23.98 -21.83
C VAL A 152 0.24 25.45 -21.93
N SER A 153 -0.74 26.32 -21.72
CA SER A 153 -0.59 27.77 -21.69
C SER A 153 -1.09 28.32 -20.37
N ALA A 154 -0.33 29.22 -19.75
CA ALA A 154 -0.67 29.86 -18.49
C ALA A 154 0.00 31.24 -18.34
N GLU A 155 -0.40 32.03 -17.36
CA GLU A 155 0.27 33.27 -16.96
C GLU A 155 1.68 32.95 -16.47
N GLN A 156 2.70 33.53 -17.13
CA GLN A 156 4.10 33.15 -16.95
C GLN A 156 4.62 33.43 -15.54
N LYS A 157 4.17 34.49 -14.91
CA LYS A 157 4.68 34.88 -13.59
C LYS A 157 4.17 33.96 -12.48
N ALA A 158 2.91 33.55 -12.56
CA ALA A 158 2.30 32.66 -11.58
C ALA A 158 2.65 31.19 -11.84
N TYR A 159 2.84 30.81 -13.10
CA TYR A 159 3.07 29.43 -13.55
C TYR A 159 4.30 29.33 -14.46
N PRO A 160 5.50 29.61 -13.95
CA PRO A 160 6.71 29.57 -14.79
C PRO A 160 7.09 28.17 -15.28
N VAL A 161 6.62 27.11 -14.63
CA VAL A 161 6.87 25.71 -15.00
C VAL A 161 5.61 25.07 -15.54
N LEU A 162 5.68 24.53 -16.77
CA LEU A 162 4.60 23.87 -17.48
C LEU A 162 5.06 22.48 -17.91
N LEU A 163 4.49 21.42 -17.33
CA LEU A 163 4.91 20.03 -17.52
C LEU A 163 3.78 19.16 -18.04
N SER A 164 4.13 18.18 -18.89
CA SER A 164 3.27 17.06 -19.25
C SER A 164 4.11 15.82 -19.58
N ASN A 165 3.47 14.76 -20.09
CA ASN A 165 4.13 13.49 -20.39
C ASN A 165 5.06 13.57 -21.59
N GLY A 166 6.15 12.81 -21.54
CA GLY A 166 7.05 12.61 -22.66
C GLY A 166 8.23 13.56 -22.65
N ASN A 167 8.65 13.99 -23.85
CA ASN A 167 9.76 14.93 -24.03
C ASN A 167 9.25 16.33 -24.37
N PRO A 168 9.89 17.41 -23.90
CA PRO A 168 9.54 18.77 -24.29
C PRO A 168 10.00 19.01 -25.74
N ILE A 169 9.10 19.50 -26.59
CA ILE A 169 9.40 19.70 -28.03
C ILE A 169 9.35 21.16 -28.48
N ALA A 170 8.60 22.03 -27.82
CA ALA A 170 8.49 23.43 -28.13
C ALA A 170 8.05 24.27 -26.93
N SER A 171 8.37 25.56 -26.92
CA SER A 171 7.88 26.53 -25.95
C SER A 171 7.94 27.93 -26.51
N GLY A 172 7.18 28.87 -25.94
CA GLY A 172 7.17 30.26 -26.36
C GLY A 172 6.43 31.14 -25.39
N SER A 173 6.53 32.46 -25.64
CA SER A 173 5.78 33.49 -24.88
C SER A 173 4.73 34.12 -25.78
N GLU A 174 3.66 34.62 -25.18
CA GLU A 174 2.57 35.36 -25.80
C GLU A 174 2.63 36.83 -25.40
N ASP A 175 2.06 37.72 -26.21
CA ASP A 175 2.15 39.17 -26.00
C ASP A 175 1.37 39.66 -24.76
N ASP A 176 0.46 38.84 -24.23
CA ASP A 176 -0.41 39.16 -23.08
C ASP A 176 0.19 38.79 -21.72
N GLY A 177 1.44 38.36 -21.68
CA GLY A 177 2.13 37.91 -20.46
C GLY A 177 1.93 36.42 -20.15
N ARG A 178 1.31 35.68 -21.05
CA ARG A 178 1.20 34.22 -20.98
C ARG A 178 2.39 33.57 -21.68
N HIS A 179 2.59 32.32 -21.41
CA HIS A 179 3.54 31.47 -22.12
C HIS A 179 2.98 30.05 -22.30
N TRP A 180 3.64 29.28 -23.14
CA TRP A 180 3.22 27.92 -23.42
C TRP A 180 4.41 26.97 -23.58
N ALA A 181 4.15 25.68 -23.34
CA ALA A 181 5.06 24.58 -23.59
C ALA A 181 4.31 23.41 -24.22
N THR A 182 4.95 22.74 -25.19
CA THR A 182 4.42 21.54 -25.84
C THR A 182 5.28 20.34 -25.54
N TRP A 183 4.62 19.25 -25.15
CA TRP A 183 5.22 17.96 -24.81
C TRP A 183 4.70 16.88 -25.74
N GLU A 184 5.55 15.96 -26.15
CA GLU A 184 5.18 14.79 -26.95
C GLU A 184 5.63 13.51 -26.26
N ASP A 185 4.67 12.60 -26.00
CA ASP A 185 4.97 11.24 -25.57
C ASP A 185 5.06 10.35 -26.81
N PRO A 186 6.26 9.83 -27.16
CA PRO A 186 6.41 9.01 -28.35
C PRO A 186 5.78 7.61 -28.21
N PHE A 187 5.46 7.18 -26.98
CA PHE A 187 4.84 5.90 -26.71
C PHE A 187 3.32 6.04 -26.58
N LYS A 188 2.59 5.12 -27.18
CA LYS A 188 1.14 5.03 -26.95
C LYS A 188 0.86 4.66 -25.51
N LYS A 189 -0.10 5.36 -24.89
CA LYS A 189 -0.55 5.10 -23.52
C LYS A 189 -2.04 5.26 -23.40
N PRO A 190 -2.67 4.58 -22.41
CA PRO A 190 -4.02 4.88 -22.01
C PRO A 190 -4.14 6.24 -21.30
N ALA A 191 -5.34 6.78 -21.26
CA ALA A 191 -5.60 8.11 -20.67
C ALA A 191 -5.29 8.19 -19.18
N TYR A 192 -5.37 7.08 -18.44
CA TYR A 192 -5.10 7.10 -17.00
C TYR A 192 -3.64 7.47 -16.65
N LEU A 193 -2.72 7.36 -17.60
CA LEU A 193 -1.30 7.74 -17.45
C LEU A 193 -1.01 9.20 -17.85
N PHE A 194 -2.02 9.94 -18.29
CA PHE A 194 -1.89 11.36 -18.60
C PHE A 194 -1.61 12.16 -17.34
N ALA A 195 -0.70 13.14 -17.45
CA ALA A 195 -0.42 14.10 -16.40
C ALA A 195 -0.14 15.49 -16.96
N LEU A 196 -0.51 16.50 -16.18
CA LEU A 196 -0.20 17.91 -16.40
C LEU A 196 0.10 18.56 -15.04
N VAL A 197 1.16 19.37 -15.00
CA VAL A 197 1.50 20.20 -13.85
C VAL A 197 1.87 21.60 -14.32
N ALA A 198 1.34 22.61 -13.64
CA ALA A 198 1.73 24.01 -13.85
C ALA A 198 1.85 24.73 -12.50
N GLY A 199 2.98 25.39 -12.27
CA GLY A 199 3.22 26.06 -10.98
C GLY A 199 4.51 26.85 -10.91
N ASP A 200 4.68 27.56 -9.81
CA ASP A 200 5.96 28.17 -9.42
C ASP A 200 6.78 27.13 -8.66
N LEU A 201 7.50 26.32 -9.42
CA LEU A 201 8.22 25.16 -8.91
C LEU A 201 9.74 25.32 -9.13
N TRP A 202 10.49 24.78 -8.16
CA TRP A 202 11.94 24.64 -8.26
C TRP A 202 12.28 23.16 -8.47
N ALA A 203 13.38 22.88 -9.15
CA ALA A 203 13.82 21.53 -9.42
C ALA A 203 15.20 21.27 -8.85
N ILE A 204 15.41 20.09 -8.29
CA ILE A 204 16.73 19.48 -8.23
C ILE A 204 16.93 18.65 -9.50
N GLU A 205 18.11 18.70 -10.05
CA GLU A 205 18.46 18.07 -11.31
C GLU A 205 19.64 17.12 -11.14
N ASP A 206 19.58 15.99 -11.81
CA ASP A 206 20.66 15.01 -11.90
C ASP A 206 20.53 14.26 -13.23
N SER A 207 21.35 13.27 -13.45
CA SER A 207 21.30 12.43 -14.64
C SER A 207 21.62 10.97 -14.29
N PHE A 208 21.15 10.07 -15.15
CA PHE A 208 21.48 8.65 -15.10
C PHE A 208 21.88 8.17 -16.50
N THR A 209 23.02 7.51 -16.61
CA THR A 209 23.44 6.87 -17.87
C THR A 209 22.97 5.42 -17.85
N THR A 210 22.09 5.05 -18.79
CA THR A 210 21.53 3.71 -18.89
C THR A 210 22.57 2.67 -19.31
N MET A 211 22.26 1.39 -19.15
CA MET A 211 23.20 0.31 -19.56
C MET A 211 23.51 0.31 -21.06
N SER A 212 22.67 0.88 -21.92
CA SER A 212 22.95 1.05 -23.35
C SER A 212 23.72 2.35 -23.67
N GLY A 213 24.03 3.16 -22.64
CA GLY A 213 24.83 4.38 -22.79
C GLY A 213 24.02 5.65 -23.10
N ARG A 214 22.69 5.63 -22.90
CA ARG A 214 21.85 6.83 -23.03
C ARG A 214 21.89 7.65 -21.75
N ASP A 215 21.99 8.96 -21.87
CA ASP A 215 21.85 9.88 -20.76
C ASP A 215 20.39 10.27 -20.59
N VAL A 216 19.87 10.10 -19.37
CA VAL A 216 18.51 10.47 -18.97
C VAL A 216 18.60 11.62 -17.98
N ALA A 217 17.92 12.73 -18.26
CA ALA A 217 17.77 13.84 -17.33
C ALA A 217 16.79 13.46 -16.22
N LEU A 218 17.17 13.69 -14.96
CA LEU A 218 16.34 13.42 -13.78
C LEU A 218 15.99 14.75 -13.12
N ARG A 219 14.70 14.97 -12.85
CA ARG A 219 14.22 16.20 -12.21
C ARG A 219 13.17 15.89 -11.16
N ILE A 220 13.30 16.52 -9.98
CA ILE A 220 12.28 16.52 -8.94
C ILE A 220 11.84 17.96 -8.71
N TYR A 221 10.58 18.26 -9.07
CA TYR A 221 9.96 19.57 -8.94
C TYR A 221 9.19 19.66 -7.63
N VAL A 222 9.42 20.74 -6.92
CA VAL A 222 8.78 21.03 -5.63
C VAL A 222 8.51 22.51 -5.47
N GLU A 223 7.66 22.88 -4.53
CA GLU A 223 7.57 24.26 -4.06
C GLU A 223 8.93 24.72 -3.50
N PRO A 224 9.31 26.01 -3.65
CA PRO A 224 10.65 26.49 -3.34
C PRO A 224 11.18 26.13 -1.94
N GLU A 225 10.31 26.16 -0.93
CA GLU A 225 10.64 25.83 0.47
C GLU A 225 10.98 24.36 0.73
N ASN A 226 10.75 23.49 -0.25
CA ASN A 226 10.93 22.04 -0.11
C ASN A 226 12.16 21.50 -0.88
N VAL A 227 12.91 22.36 -1.56
CA VAL A 227 14.02 21.92 -2.44
C VAL A 227 15.12 21.16 -1.67
N ASP A 228 15.35 21.49 -0.40
CA ASP A 228 16.34 20.84 0.45
C ASP A 228 15.91 19.48 1.03
N LYS A 229 14.71 19.02 0.68
CA LYS A 229 14.14 17.74 1.14
C LYS A 229 14.04 16.66 0.07
N CYS A 230 14.69 16.87 -1.09
CA CYS A 230 14.50 16.03 -2.29
C CYS A 230 15.69 15.10 -2.58
N GLN A 231 16.83 15.27 -1.92
CA GLN A 231 18.05 14.51 -2.26
C GLN A 231 17.87 13.01 -2.05
N HIS A 232 17.23 12.61 -0.96
CA HIS A 232 16.96 11.18 -0.69
C HIS A 232 16.12 10.53 -1.78
N ALA A 233 15.09 11.22 -2.28
CA ALA A 233 14.27 10.75 -3.39
C ALA A 233 15.08 10.63 -4.70
N MET A 234 15.96 11.60 -4.98
CA MET A 234 16.84 11.55 -6.16
C MET A 234 17.82 10.37 -6.09
N ASP A 235 18.44 10.14 -4.95
CA ASP A 235 19.33 9.01 -4.75
C ASP A 235 18.57 7.66 -4.86
N SER A 236 17.35 7.60 -4.34
CA SER A 236 16.47 6.44 -4.45
C SER A 236 16.07 6.15 -5.91
N LEU A 237 15.79 7.19 -6.70
CA LEU A 237 15.50 7.05 -8.13
C LEU A 237 16.69 6.44 -8.90
N LYS A 238 17.89 6.95 -8.67
CA LYS A 238 19.10 6.42 -9.33
C LYS A 238 19.38 4.96 -8.93
N LYS A 239 19.20 4.61 -7.67
CA LYS A 239 19.27 3.22 -7.20
C LYS A 239 18.24 2.32 -7.88
N SER A 240 17.00 2.81 -8.01
CA SER A 240 15.91 2.08 -8.66
C SER A 240 16.19 1.80 -10.13
N MET A 241 16.67 2.81 -10.85
CA MET A 241 17.04 2.69 -12.26
C MET A 241 18.13 1.65 -12.47
N LYS A 242 19.18 1.70 -11.67
CA LYS A 242 20.28 0.72 -11.70
C LYS A 242 19.81 -0.68 -11.37
N TRP A 243 19.02 -0.83 -10.31
CA TRP A 243 18.52 -2.13 -9.86
C TRP A 243 17.63 -2.81 -10.92
N ASP A 244 16.75 -2.04 -11.59
CA ASP A 244 15.85 -2.59 -12.61
C ASP A 244 16.64 -3.10 -13.85
N GLU A 245 17.72 -2.42 -14.19
CA GLU A 245 18.62 -2.89 -15.23
C GLU A 245 19.35 -4.20 -14.84
N GLU A 246 19.85 -4.26 -13.60
CA GLU A 246 20.60 -5.42 -13.09
C GLU A 246 19.71 -6.63 -12.79
N ALA A 247 18.56 -6.40 -12.11
CA ALA A 247 17.69 -7.48 -11.65
C ALA A 247 16.71 -7.97 -12.72
N TYR A 248 16.22 -7.09 -13.60
CA TYR A 248 15.21 -7.41 -14.61
C TYR A 248 15.64 -7.10 -16.06
N GLY A 249 16.78 -6.48 -16.25
CA GLY A 249 17.26 -6.11 -17.58
C GLY A 249 16.40 -5.05 -18.26
N ARG A 250 15.73 -4.21 -17.48
CA ARG A 250 14.79 -3.19 -17.99
C ARG A 250 15.39 -1.79 -17.89
N GLU A 251 15.40 -1.12 -19.02
CA GLU A 251 16.00 0.21 -19.20
C GLU A 251 14.90 1.26 -19.38
N TYR A 252 15.13 2.46 -18.85
CA TYR A 252 14.22 3.59 -19.06
C TYR A 252 14.22 4.04 -20.53
N ASP A 253 13.10 4.51 -21.03
CA ASP A 253 12.80 4.65 -22.46
C ASP A 253 12.55 6.09 -22.96
N LEU A 254 12.56 7.09 -22.07
CA LEU A 254 12.49 8.51 -22.42
C LEU A 254 13.82 9.22 -22.13
N ASP A 255 13.97 10.47 -22.60
CA ASP A 255 15.17 11.27 -22.36
C ASP A 255 15.12 12.01 -21.02
N ILE A 256 13.97 12.04 -20.37
CA ILE A 256 13.74 12.71 -19.10
C ILE A 256 12.83 11.88 -18.20
N PHE A 257 13.12 11.87 -16.90
CA PHE A 257 12.25 11.35 -15.85
C PHE A 257 11.98 12.46 -14.84
N MET A 258 10.71 12.76 -14.60
CA MET A 258 10.26 13.82 -13.71
C MET A 258 9.43 13.29 -12.57
N ILE A 259 9.62 13.86 -11.39
CA ILE A 259 8.79 13.69 -10.20
C ILE A 259 8.31 15.07 -9.77
N VAL A 260 7.02 15.19 -9.43
CA VAL A 260 6.45 16.42 -8.85
C VAL A 260 5.82 16.08 -7.50
N ALA A 261 6.19 16.82 -6.46
CA ALA A 261 5.57 16.70 -5.14
C ALA A 261 4.35 17.61 -5.04
N VAL A 262 3.22 17.04 -4.62
CA VAL A 262 1.97 17.79 -4.37
C VAL A 262 1.47 17.55 -2.95
N ASN A 263 0.90 18.59 -2.32
CA ASN A 263 0.45 18.48 -0.93
C ASN A 263 -0.94 17.87 -0.79
N ASP A 264 -1.81 18.06 -1.78
CA ASP A 264 -3.18 17.55 -1.80
C ASP A 264 -3.27 16.42 -2.82
N PHE A 265 -3.21 15.18 -2.36
CA PHE A 265 -3.18 13.99 -3.20
C PHE A 265 -3.84 12.81 -2.49
N ASN A 266 -4.77 12.13 -3.17
CA ASN A 266 -5.52 11.03 -2.57
C ASN A 266 -4.68 9.78 -2.31
N MET A 267 -3.63 9.58 -3.11
CA MET A 267 -2.77 8.39 -3.11
C MET A 267 -1.39 8.70 -2.50
N GLY A 268 -0.51 7.70 -2.48
CA GLY A 268 0.91 7.90 -2.18
C GLY A 268 1.67 8.52 -3.35
N ALA A 269 1.49 7.96 -4.53
CA ALA A 269 2.09 8.46 -5.77
C ALA A 269 1.36 7.89 -7.00
N MET A 270 1.76 8.34 -8.19
CA MET A 270 1.20 7.90 -9.47
C MET A 270 2.30 7.84 -10.53
N GLU A 271 2.30 6.75 -11.27
CA GLU A 271 3.28 6.38 -12.30
C GLU A 271 3.08 7.05 -13.67
N ASN A 272 2.41 8.17 -13.78
CA ASN A 272 2.19 8.84 -15.07
C ASN A 272 3.46 8.85 -15.93
N LYS A 273 3.33 8.45 -17.18
CA LYS A 273 4.49 8.26 -18.07
C LYS A 273 5.40 9.48 -18.13
N GLY A 274 6.63 9.33 -17.66
CA GLY A 274 7.64 10.36 -17.67
C GLY A 274 7.45 11.53 -16.68
N LEU A 275 6.28 11.61 -16.04
CA LEU A 275 5.91 12.67 -15.10
C LEU A 275 5.15 12.06 -13.93
N ASN A 276 5.87 11.46 -13.00
CA ASN A 276 5.27 10.91 -11.79
C ASN A 276 4.83 12.03 -10.85
N ILE A 277 3.64 11.89 -10.28
CA ILE A 277 3.13 12.83 -9.29
C ILE A 277 3.08 12.10 -7.95
N PHE A 278 3.71 12.71 -6.95
CA PHE A 278 3.87 12.16 -5.60
C PHE A 278 3.17 13.02 -4.58
N ASN A 279 2.43 12.39 -3.67
CA ASN A 279 2.12 13.02 -2.40
C ASN A 279 3.43 13.50 -1.78
N SER A 280 3.48 14.73 -1.28
CA SER A 280 4.71 15.29 -0.69
C SER A 280 5.26 14.42 0.45
N SER A 281 4.40 13.71 1.18
CA SER A 281 4.81 12.73 2.21
C SER A 281 5.59 11.51 1.68
N ALA A 282 5.53 11.26 0.37
CA ALA A 282 6.18 10.12 -0.29
C ALA A 282 7.48 10.50 -1.01
N VAL A 283 7.88 11.77 -0.98
CA VAL A 283 9.07 12.25 -1.68
C VAL A 283 9.94 13.15 -0.80
N LEU A 284 9.37 13.96 0.08
CA LEU A 284 10.10 14.90 0.91
C LEU A 284 10.66 14.21 2.16
N ALA A 285 11.98 14.19 2.30
CA ALA A 285 12.62 13.60 3.46
C ALA A 285 13.97 14.26 3.76
N ARG A 286 14.18 14.63 5.03
CA ARG A 286 15.48 14.94 5.60
C ARG A 286 15.49 14.54 7.08
N ALA A 287 16.66 14.42 7.69
CA ALA A 287 16.82 13.92 9.05
C ALA A 287 15.86 14.57 10.06
N GLU A 288 15.72 15.90 10.03
CA GLU A 288 14.94 16.66 11.00
C GLU A 288 13.43 16.56 10.82
N THR A 289 12.95 16.18 9.62
CA THR A 289 11.51 16.22 9.27
C THR A 289 10.91 14.88 8.95
N ALA A 290 11.72 13.85 8.69
CA ALA A 290 11.25 12.52 8.31
C ALA A 290 11.93 11.44 9.18
N THR A 291 11.13 10.48 9.64
CA THR A 291 11.63 9.31 10.37
C THR A 291 12.38 8.35 9.46
N ASP A 292 13.11 7.40 10.05
CA ASP A 292 13.75 6.30 9.32
C ASP A 292 12.74 5.50 8.49
N ALA A 293 11.56 5.23 9.06
CA ALA A 293 10.47 4.58 8.34
C ALA A 293 9.99 5.42 7.15
N ALA A 294 9.92 6.75 7.30
CA ALA A 294 9.57 7.64 6.20
C ALA A 294 10.65 7.66 5.10
N HIS A 295 11.93 7.63 5.45
CA HIS A 295 13.02 7.50 4.48
C HIS A 295 12.93 6.19 3.69
N GLN A 296 12.70 5.07 4.37
CA GLN A 296 12.51 3.77 3.70
C GLN A 296 11.26 3.76 2.82
N ARG A 297 10.17 4.38 3.28
CA ARG A 297 8.95 4.52 2.50
C ARG A 297 9.15 5.34 1.23
N VAL A 298 9.87 6.46 1.29
CA VAL A 298 10.23 7.26 0.11
C VAL A 298 11.04 6.42 -0.88
N GLU A 299 12.05 5.70 -0.43
CA GLU A 299 12.86 4.82 -1.27
C GLU A 299 12.00 3.75 -1.96
N ALA A 300 11.09 3.11 -1.23
CA ALA A 300 10.20 2.08 -1.75
C ALA A 300 9.18 2.64 -2.77
N ILE A 301 8.58 3.79 -2.51
CA ILE A 301 7.57 4.38 -3.41
C ILE A 301 8.23 4.94 -4.68
N VAL A 302 9.38 5.59 -4.57
CA VAL A 302 10.15 6.02 -5.76
C VAL A 302 10.47 4.82 -6.65
N ALA A 303 10.90 3.71 -6.06
CA ALA A 303 11.14 2.47 -6.79
C ALA A 303 9.86 1.90 -7.42
N HIS A 304 8.77 1.85 -6.67
CA HIS A 304 7.47 1.36 -7.14
C HIS A 304 7.02 2.10 -8.40
N GLU A 305 7.00 3.42 -8.36
CA GLU A 305 6.56 4.24 -9.49
C GLU A 305 7.52 4.14 -10.68
N TYR A 306 8.83 4.09 -10.40
CA TYR A 306 9.80 3.87 -11.48
C TYR A 306 9.62 2.50 -12.15
N PHE A 307 9.42 1.43 -11.37
CA PHE A 307 9.24 0.07 -11.91
C PHE A 307 7.98 -0.08 -12.75
N HIS A 308 6.96 0.72 -12.47
CA HIS A 308 5.77 0.80 -13.31
C HIS A 308 6.07 1.20 -14.76
N ASN A 309 7.19 1.83 -15.04
CA ASN A 309 7.51 2.18 -16.43
C ASN A 309 7.44 0.96 -17.36
N TRP A 310 7.85 -0.22 -16.89
CA TRP A 310 7.69 -1.49 -17.61
C TRP A 310 6.45 -2.27 -17.16
N SER A 311 6.27 -2.51 -15.88
CA SER A 311 5.12 -3.25 -15.35
C SER A 311 3.95 -2.31 -15.01
N GLY A 312 3.30 -1.81 -16.02
CA GLY A 312 2.17 -0.87 -15.93
C GLY A 312 2.06 0.07 -17.13
N ASN A 313 3.17 0.66 -17.58
CA ASN A 313 3.17 1.64 -18.65
C ASN A 313 3.50 1.02 -20.01
N ARG A 314 4.64 0.37 -20.16
CA ARG A 314 5.02 -0.34 -21.40
C ARG A 314 4.10 -1.54 -21.65
N VAL A 315 3.79 -2.29 -20.61
CA VAL A 315 2.76 -3.33 -20.60
C VAL A 315 1.69 -2.92 -19.60
N THR A 316 0.46 -2.71 -20.05
CA THR A 316 -0.62 -2.20 -19.21
C THR A 316 -1.79 -3.18 -19.11
N CYS A 317 -2.82 -2.82 -18.33
CA CYS A 317 -4.01 -3.62 -18.10
C CYS A 317 -5.01 -3.47 -19.24
N ARG A 318 -5.63 -4.59 -19.66
CA ARG A 318 -6.73 -4.57 -20.62
C ARG A 318 -7.97 -3.86 -20.08
N ASP A 319 -8.26 -4.11 -18.81
CA ASP A 319 -9.42 -3.56 -18.09
C ASP A 319 -9.07 -3.45 -16.60
N TRP A 320 -9.89 -2.77 -15.81
CA TRP A 320 -9.60 -2.52 -14.40
C TRP A 320 -9.73 -3.75 -13.49
N PHE A 321 -10.35 -4.84 -13.94
CA PHE A 321 -10.31 -6.12 -13.23
C PHE A 321 -8.89 -6.69 -13.17
N GLN A 322 -8.06 -6.33 -14.14
CA GLN A 322 -6.65 -6.75 -14.25
C GLN A 322 -5.69 -5.90 -13.40
N LEU A 323 -6.17 -5.04 -12.53
CA LEU A 323 -5.35 -4.06 -11.80
C LEU A 323 -4.13 -4.70 -11.12
N SER A 324 -4.27 -5.89 -10.53
CA SER A 324 -3.16 -6.59 -9.89
C SER A 324 -2.07 -7.04 -10.87
N LEU A 325 -2.36 -7.11 -12.16
CA LEU A 325 -1.34 -7.38 -13.20
C LEU A 325 -0.18 -6.39 -13.09
N LYS A 326 -0.50 -5.10 -12.94
CA LYS A 326 0.52 -4.08 -12.73
C LYS A 326 0.88 -3.90 -11.26
N GLU A 327 -0.09 -3.82 -10.36
CA GLU A 327 0.16 -3.50 -8.96
C GLU A 327 0.79 -4.65 -8.18
N GLY A 328 0.28 -5.87 -8.31
CA GLY A 328 0.86 -7.04 -7.64
C GLY A 328 2.29 -7.31 -8.09
N PHE A 329 2.55 -7.23 -9.39
CA PHE A 329 3.90 -7.40 -9.93
C PHE A 329 4.84 -6.27 -9.50
N THR A 330 4.39 -5.03 -9.51
CA THR A 330 5.22 -3.87 -9.13
C THR A 330 5.48 -3.83 -7.62
N VAL A 331 4.51 -4.16 -6.77
CA VAL A 331 4.73 -4.30 -5.31
C VAL A 331 5.74 -5.42 -5.02
N PHE A 332 5.66 -6.55 -5.72
CA PHE A 332 6.66 -7.61 -5.62
C PHE A 332 8.07 -7.11 -5.97
N ARG A 333 8.20 -6.34 -7.05
CA ARG A 333 9.49 -5.78 -7.48
C ARG A 333 10.03 -4.73 -6.51
N ASP A 334 9.17 -3.83 -5.99
CA ASP A 334 9.61 -2.84 -4.99
C ASP A 334 10.00 -3.48 -3.66
N SER A 335 9.32 -4.55 -3.26
CA SER A 335 9.67 -5.32 -2.07
C SER A 335 11.03 -6.02 -2.21
N GLN A 336 11.32 -6.61 -3.38
CA GLN A 336 12.65 -7.16 -3.68
C GLN A 336 13.74 -6.08 -3.63
N PHE A 337 13.48 -4.94 -4.26
CA PHE A 337 14.38 -3.80 -4.22
C PHE A 337 14.67 -3.32 -2.79
N SER A 338 13.63 -3.13 -1.99
CA SER A 338 13.80 -2.69 -0.59
C SER A 338 14.57 -3.72 0.24
N ALA A 339 14.36 -5.01 0.00
CA ALA A 339 15.12 -6.10 0.64
C ALA A 339 16.60 -6.04 0.27
N ASP A 340 16.92 -5.77 -1.00
CA ASP A 340 18.31 -5.66 -1.47
C ASP A 340 19.00 -4.38 -0.97
N MET A 341 18.25 -3.28 -0.81
CA MET A 341 18.81 -2.00 -0.32
C MET A 341 19.00 -1.96 1.19
N ASN A 342 18.21 -2.71 1.94
CA ASN A 342 18.19 -2.70 3.41
C ASN A 342 18.37 -4.11 3.98
N SER A 343 17.49 -4.55 4.88
CA SER A 343 17.49 -5.90 5.44
C SER A 343 16.39 -6.76 4.83
N ALA A 344 16.75 -7.81 4.11
CA ALA A 344 15.78 -8.73 3.49
C ALA A 344 14.87 -9.38 4.54
N THR A 345 15.42 -9.79 5.67
CA THR A 345 14.65 -10.43 6.75
C THR A 345 13.68 -9.45 7.39
N VAL A 346 14.13 -8.25 7.73
CA VAL A 346 13.26 -7.22 8.34
C VAL A 346 12.18 -6.79 7.37
N LYS A 347 12.53 -6.57 6.10
CA LYS A 347 11.54 -6.24 5.07
C LYS A 347 10.48 -7.33 4.94
N ARG A 348 10.88 -8.60 4.96
CA ARG A 348 9.91 -9.71 4.92
C ARG A 348 9.00 -9.74 6.15
N ILE A 349 9.56 -9.49 7.33
CA ILE A 349 8.78 -9.39 8.57
C ILE A 349 7.74 -8.28 8.47
N GLU A 350 8.14 -7.09 8.04
CA GLU A 350 7.24 -5.94 7.86
C GLU A 350 6.11 -6.23 6.86
N ASP A 351 6.45 -6.77 5.70
CA ASP A 351 5.47 -7.11 4.65
C ASP A 351 4.45 -8.14 5.15
N VAL A 352 4.91 -9.18 5.84
CA VAL A 352 4.03 -10.24 6.37
C VAL A 352 3.19 -9.74 7.54
N ALA A 353 3.76 -8.96 8.45
CA ALA A 353 3.02 -8.36 9.55
C ALA A 353 1.88 -7.47 9.05
N TYR A 354 2.16 -6.65 8.04
CA TYR A 354 1.16 -5.80 7.39
C TYR A 354 0.08 -6.60 6.68
N LEU A 355 0.47 -7.59 5.88
CA LEU A 355 -0.45 -8.50 5.19
C LEU A 355 -1.40 -9.19 6.18
N ARG A 356 -0.86 -9.84 7.22
CA ARG A 356 -1.65 -10.61 8.18
C ARG A 356 -2.57 -9.75 9.04
N THR A 357 -2.15 -8.53 9.36
CA THR A 357 -2.96 -7.62 10.18
C THR A 357 -4.10 -7.00 9.37
N HIS A 358 -3.84 -6.55 8.15
CA HIS A 358 -4.76 -5.72 7.39
C HIS A 358 -5.40 -6.44 6.19
N GLN A 359 -4.62 -7.15 5.40
CA GLN A 359 -5.16 -7.84 4.22
C GLN A 359 -5.98 -9.09 4.61
N PHE A 360 -5.54 -9.85 5.61
CA PHE A 360 -6.32 -10.97 6.12
C PHE A 360 -7.67 -10.52 6.70
N ALA A 361 -7.70 -9.33 7.31
CA ALA A 361 -8.93 -8.70 7.76
C ALA A 361 -9.84 -8.32 6.59
N GLU A 362 -9.29 -7.80 5.51
CA GLU A 362 -10.02 -7.51 4.26
C GLU A 362 -10.59 -8.78 3.63
N ASP A 363 -9.81 -9.85 3.58
CA ASP A 363 -10.23 -11.16 3.07
C ASP A 363 -11.34 -11.84 3.91
N ALA A 364 -11.44 -11.48 5.18
CA ALA A 364 -12.47 -11.99 6.11
C ALA A 364 -13.67 -11.05 6.23
N GLY A 365 -13.65 -9.90 5.58
CA GLY A 365 -14.65 -8.86 5.69
C GLY A 365 -15.71 -8.89 4.56
N PRO A 366 -16.69 -7.96 4.63
CA PRO A 366 -17.79 -7.88 3.66
C PRO A 366 -17.33 -7.39 2.28
N MET A 367 -16.18 -6.74 2.19
CA MET A 367 -15.56 -6.28 0.94
C MET A 367 -14.58 -7.30 0.36
N ALA A 368 -14.49 -8.52 0.91
CA ALA A 368 -13.62 -9.57 0.40
C ALA A 368 -13.84 -9.82 -1.09
N HIS A 369 -12.77 -9.86 -1.85
CA HIS A 369 -12.76 -10.09 -3.29
C HIS A 369 -11.51 -10.86 -3.71
N SER A 370 -11.54 -11.46 -4.87
CA SER A 370 -10.36 -12.11 -5.45
C SER A 370 -9.30 -11.06 -5.89
N VAL A 371 -8.07 -11.49 -6.04
CA VAL A 371 -6.96 -10.64 -6.53
C VAL A 371 -7.28 -10.05 -7.91
N ARG A 372 -7.93 -10.82 -8.77
CA ARG A 372 -8.63 -10.32 -9.95
C ARG A 372 -10.14 -10.31 -9.64
N PRO A 373 -10.71 -9.17 -9.24
CA PRO A 373 -12.13 -9.05 -8.96
C PRO A 373 -13.00 -9.44 -10.16
N GLU A 374 -14.21 -9.88 -9.92
CA GLU A 374 -15.16 -10.23 -10.97
C GLU A 374 -16.25 -9.18 -11.16
N SER A 375 -16.40 -8.27 -10.21
CA SER A 375 -17.37 -7.18 -10.27
C SER A 375 -16.96 -6.01 -9.38
N PHE A 376 -17.38 -4.81 -9.73
CA PHE A 376 -17.29 -3.61 -8.90
C PHE A 376 -18.42 -2.63 -9.25
N ILE A 377 -18.72 -1.73 -8.34
CA ILE A 377 -19.54 -0.54 -8.57
C ILE A 377 -18.62 0.64 -8.88
N GLU A 378 -17.65 0.90 -7.99
CA GLU A 378 -16.68 1.97 -8.13
C GLU A 378 -15.26 1.40 -8.06
N ILE A 379 -14.51 1.54 -9.15
CA ILE A 379 -13.16 0.94 -9.24
C ILE A 379 -12.19 1.49 -8.21
N SER A 380 -12.33 2.74 -7.79
CA SER A 380 -11.45 3.34 -6.77
C SER A 380 -11.48 2.59 -5.42
N ASN A 381 -12.56 1.87 -5.12
CA ASN A 381 -12.68 1.01 -3.94
C ASN A 381 -11.87 -0.29 -4.03
N PHE A 382 -11.29 -0.61 -5.20
CA PHE A 382 -10.55 -1.84 -5.45
C PHE A 382 -9.03 -1.63 -5.55
N TYR A 383 -8.55 -0.47 -5.20
CA TYR A 383 -7.15 -0.21 -4.89
C TYR A 383 -6.86 -0.68 -3.46
N THR A 384 -6.90 -1.98 -3.28
CA THR A 384 -6.98 -2.68 -2.00
C THR A 384 -5.69 -3.42 -1.67
N LEU A 385 -5.53 -3.79 -0.41
CA LEU A 385 -4.43 -4.66 0.01
C LEU A 385 -4.48 -6.04 -0.65
N THR A 386 -5.66 -6.52 -1.01
CA THR A 386 -5.81 -7.76 -1.76
C THR A 386 -5.20 -7.64 -3.16
N VAL A 387 -5.46 -6.56 -3.88
CA VAL A 387 -4.91 -6.33 -5.22
C VAL A 387 -3.40 -6.07 -5.16
N TYR A 388 -2.92 -5.28 -4.20
CA TYR A 388 -1.52 -4.87 -4.06
C TYR A 388 -0.69 -5.92 -3.32
N GLU A 389 -0.95 -6.13 -2.04
CA GLU A 389 -0.09 -6.93 -1.15
C GLU A 389 -0.31 -8.43 -1.36
N LYS A 390 -1.54 -8.92 -1.37
CA LYS A 390 -1.81 -10.32 -1.72
C LYS A 390 -1.45 -10.59 -3.17
N GLY A 391 -1.68 -9.64 -4.09
CA GLY A 391 -1.23 -9.72 -5.48
C GLY A 391 0.27 -9.94 -5.58
N ALA A 392 1.07 -9.23 -4.79
CA ALA A 392 2.52 -9.43 -4.70
C ALA A 392 2.89 -10.82 -4.14
N GLU A 393 2.16 -11.30 -3.14
CA GLU A 393 2.35 -12.67 -2.60
C GLU A 393 2.07 -13.75 -3.65
N VAL A 394 1.06 -13.54 -4.50
CA VAL A 394 0.77 -14.46 -5.62
C VAL A 394 1.94 -14.50 -6.61
N VAL A 395 2.50 -13.35 -6.97
CA VAL A 395 3.69 -13.27 -7.83
C VAL A 395 4.90 -13.93 -7.15
N ARG A 396 5.09 -13.70 -5.84
CA ARG A 396 6.15 -14.32 -5.05
C ARG A 396 6.04 -15.86 -5.04
N MET A 397 4.84 -16.41 -4.93
CA MET A 397 4.62 -17.85 -5.02
C MET A 397 5.01 -18.41 -6.39
N ILE A 398 4.77 -17.70 -7.48
CA ILE A 398 5.22 -18.12 -8.82
C ILE A 398 6.75 -18.22 -8.83
N GLN A 399 7.45 -17.22 -8.31
CA GLN A 399 8.91 -17.28 -8.19
C GLN A 399 9.37 -18.45 -7.30
N THR A 400 8.70 -18.68 -6.17
CA THR A 400 9.02 -19.80 -5.28
C THR A 400 8.88 -21.15 -5.97
N LEU A 401 7.86 -21.33 -6.82
CA LEU A 401 7.62 -22.55 -7.57
C LEU A 401 8.57 -22.74 -8.76
N LEU A 402 8.90 -21.69 -9.48
CA LEU A 402 9.73 -21.73 -10.69
C LEU A 402 11.22 -21.53 -10.42
N GLY A 403 11.57 -21.03 -9.23
CA GLY A 403 12.91 -20.54 -8.93
C GLY A 403 13.19 -19.16 -9.51
N GLU A 404 14.24 -18.51 -9.04
CA GLU A 404 14.62 -17.16 -9.48
C GLU A 404 14.92 -17.08 -10.97
N GLU A 405 15.69 -18.03 -11.50
CA GLU A 405 16.02 -18.09 -12.93
C GLU A 405 14.78 -18.33 -13.81
N GLY A 406 13.90 -19.22 -13.38
CA GLY A 406 12.65 -19.52 -14.09
C GLY A 406 11.71 -18.31 -14.11
N PHE A 407 11.60 -17.63 -13.00
CA PHE A 407 10.81 -16.40 -12.89
C PHE A 407 11.37 -15.27 -13.76
N ARG A 408 12.71 -15.10 -13.79
CA ARG A 408 13.34 -14.11 -14.65
C ARG A 408 13.10 -14.40 -16.14
N LYS A 409 13.20 -15.67 -16.56
CA LYS A 409 12.86 -16.08 -17.93
C LYS A 409 11.40 -15.77 -18.28
N GLY A 410 10.49 -16.04 -17.36
CA GLY A 410 9.07 -15.73 -17.51
C GLY A 410 8.80 -14.23 -17.60
N SER A 411 9.46 -13.44 -16.78
CA SER A 411 9.36 -11.98 -16.79
C SER A 411 9.89 -11.39 -18.10
N ASP A 412 11.03 -11.85 -18.58
CA ASP A 412 11.60 -11.41 -19.86
C ASP A 412 10.65 -11.73 -21.02
N LEU A 413 10.09 -12.94 -21.06
CA LEU A 413 9.12 -13.35 -22.09
C LEU A 413 7.85 -12.48 -22.02
N TYR A 414 7.35 -12.19 -20.84
CA TYR A 414 6.19 -11.31 -20.63
C TYR A 414 6.41 -9.92 -21.23
N PHE A 415 7.52 -9.26 -20.91
CA PHE A 415 7.85 -7.96 -21.45
C PHE A 415 8.10 -7.99 -22.97
N GLU A 416 8.81 -8.97 -23.48
CA GLU A 416 9.08 -9.11 -24.93
C GLU A 416 7.80 -9.36 -25.73
N ARG A 417 6.93 -10.24 -25.21
CA ARG A 417 5.68 -10.64 -25.89
C ARG A 417 4.64 -9.52 -25.90
N HIS A 418 4.55 -8.74 -24.84
CA HIS A 418 3.45 -7.82 -24.58
C HIS A 418 3.83 -6.34 -24.53
N ASP A 419 5.05 -5.99 -24.91
CA ASP A 419 5.49 -4.59 -25.01
C ASP A 419 4.55 -3.79 -25.90
N GLY A 420 4.05 -2.66 -25.39
CA GLY A 420 3.07 -1.81 -26.08
C GLY A 420 1.64 -2.34 -26.13
N GLN A 421 1.31 -3.33 -25.31
CA GLN A 421 -0.02 -3.95 -25.26
C GLN A 421 -0.72 -3.74 -23.91
N ALA A 422 -2.05 -3.84 -23.95
CA ALA A 422 -2.93 -3.89 -22.78
C ALA A 422 -3.42 -5.35 -22.61
N VAL A 423 -3.03 -6.01 -21.52
CA VAL A 423 -3.15 -7.46 -21.36
C VAL A 423 -3.78 -7.87 -20.03
N THR A 424 -3.86 -9.16 -19.77
CA THR A 424 -4.53 -9.74 -18.60
C THR A 424 -3.57 -10.47 -17.68
N VAL A 425 -4.02 -10.78 -16.46
CA VAL A 425 -3.25 -11.66 -15.55
C VAL A 425 -3.03 -13.05 -16.15
N ASP A 426 -3.95 -13.56 -16.96
CA ASP A 426 -3.77 -14.83 -17.68
C ASP A 426 -2.61 -14.77 -18.67
N ASP A 427 -2.40 -13.63 -19.34
CA ASP A 427 -1.26 -13.43 -20.24
C ASP A 427 0.07 -13.47 -19.48
N PHE A 428 0.11 -12.86 -18.29
CA PHE A 428 1.27 -12.91 -17.40
C PHE A 428 1.60 -14.35 -16.96
N VAL A 429 0.60 -15.07 -16.46
CA VAL A 429 0.78 -16.48 -16.04
C VAL A 429 1.21 -17.35 -17.23
N LYS A 430 0.62 -17.12 -18.42
CA LYS A 430 0.98 -17.87 -19.64
C LYS A 430 2.43 -17.64 -20.05
N ALA A 431 2.95 -16.42 -19.91
CA ALA A 431 4.36 -16.17 -20.16
C ALA A 431 5.27 -16.95 -19.18
N MET A 432 4.88 -17.05 -17.91
CA MET A 432 5.58 -17.84 -16.91
C MET A 432 5.57 -19.33 -17.26
N GLU A 433 4.42 -19.87 -17.69
CA GLU A 433 4.28 -21.25 -18.14
C GLU A 433 5.16 -21.54 -19.36
N ASP A 434 5.05 -20.72 -20.40
CA ASP A 434 5.72 -20.96 -21.69
C ASP A 434 7.25 -20.88 -21.57
N ALA A 435 7.76 -19.94 -20.77
CA ALA A 435 9.20 -19.80 -20.56
C ALA A 435 9.81 -20.99 -19.80
N ASN A 436 9.02 -21.69 -19.00
CA ASN A 436 9.51 -22.74 -18.08
C ASN A 436 8.97 -24.15 -18.40
N GLY A 437 8.09 -24.29 -19.37
CA GLY A 437 7.41 -25.57 -19.63
C GLY A 437 6.61 -26.06 -18.42
N ALA A 438 6.04 -25.13 -17.65
CA ALA A 438 5.29 -25.41 -16.44
C ALA A 438 3.76 -25.32 -16.67
N ASP A 439 2.99 -26.03 -15.85
CA ASP A 439 1.52 -25.93 -15.82
C ASP A 439 1.11 -25.17 -14.53
N LEU A 440 0.60 -23.97 -14.70
CA LEU A 440 0.10 -23.13 -13.64
C LEU A 440 -1.44 -23.02 -13.66
N THR A 441 -2.14 -23.92 -14.34
CA THR A 441 -3.61 -23.87 -14.48
C THR A 441 -4.31 -23.87 -13.13
N GLN A 442 -3.96 -24.77 -12.23
CA GLN A 442 -4.54 -24.81 -10.87
C GLN A 442 -4.06 -23.60 -10.04
N PHE A 443 -2.84 -23.17 -10.23
CA PHE A 443 -2.30 -21.99 -9.52
C PHE A 443 -3.13 -20.73 -9.77
N LYS A 444 -3.76 -20.58 -10.93
CA LYS A 444 -4.61 -19.42 -11.25
C LYS A 444 -5.79 -19.24 -10.30
N ARG A 445 -6.14 -20.24 -9.51
CA ARG A 445 -7.14 -20.10 -8.44
C ARG A 445 -6.79 -19.01 -7.43
N TRP A 446 -5.50 -18.68 -7.25
CA TRP A 446 -5.08 -17.54 -6.44
C TRP A 446 -5.58 -16.20 -6.99
N TYR A 447 -5.80 -16.09 -8.30
CA TYR A 447 -6.38 -14.90 -8.92
C TYR A 447 -7.91 -14.89 -8.90
N SER A 448 -8.57 -16.03 -8.86
CA SER A 448 -10.03 -16.14 -9.02
C SER A 448 -10.79 -16.45 -7.73
N GLN A 449 -10.14 -17.04 -6.72
CA GLN A 449 -10.77 -17.32 -5.43
C GLN A 449 -10.32 -16.33 -4.37
N SER A 450 -11.27 -15.74 -3.66
CA SER A 450 -11.04 -14.86 -2.50
C SER A 450 -10.94 -15.65 -1.20
N GLY A 451 -10.53 -14.97 -0.14
CA GLY A 451 -10.40 -15.55 1.19
C GLY A 451 -8.98 -16.07 1.47
N THR A 452 -8.70 -16.25 2.76
CA THR A 452 -7.39 -16.71 3.23
C THR A 452 -7.45 -18.19 3.54
N PRO A 453 -6.68 -19.04 2.84
CA PRO A 453 -6.64 -20.48 3.13
C PRO A 453 -6.09 -20.78 4.52
N ARG A 454 -6.60 -21.85 5.11
CA ARG A 454 -6.07 -22.46 6.34
C ARG A 454 -5.29 -23.71 5.96
N LEU A 455 -4.13 -23.88 6.55
CA LEU A 455 -3.26 -25.04 6.33
C LEU A 455 -2.99 -25.72 7.67
N ALA A 456 -3.76 -26.77 7.96
CA ALA A 456 -3.55 -27.62 9.13
C ALA A 456 -2.49 -28.67 8.83
N VAL A 457 -1.53 -28.82 9.74
CA VAL A 457 -0.41 -29.75 9.58
C VAL A 457 -0.34 -30.69 10.76
N SER A 458 -0.23 -31.99 10.47
CA SER A 458 0.02 -33.04 11.45
C SER A 458 1.28 -33.82 11.09
N GLU A 459 1.96 -34.36 12.12
CA GLU A 459 3.20 -35.11 11.97
C GLU A 459 3.09 -36.52 12.47
N GLN A 460 3.93 -37.42 11.90
CA GLN A 460 4.15 -38.75 12.42
C GLN A 460 5.63 -39.13 12.24
N TYR A 461 6.30 -39.46 13.34
CA TYR A 461 7.67 -39.96 13.32
C TYR A 461 7.70 -41.46 13.65
N ASP A 462 8.34 -42.24 12.78
CA ASP A 462 8.63 -43.66 13.01
C ASP A 462 10.14 -43.85 13.26
N GLU A 463 10.50 -44.03 14.51
CA GLU A 463 11.89 -44.18 14.94
C GLU A 463 12.55 -45.44 14.34
N ALA A 464 11.81 -46.55 14.20
CA ALA A 464 12.32 -47.81 13.68
C ALA A 464 12.58 -47.72 12.16
N ALA A 465 11.68 -47.11 11.42
CA ALA A 465 11.81 -46.90 9.98
C ALA A 465 12.65 -45.65 9.63
N LYS A 466 12.94 -44.79 10.61
CA LYS A 466 13.59 -43.47 10.42
C LYS A 466 12.87 -42.62 9.38
N THR A 467 11.54 -42.59 9.47
CA THR A 467 10.69 -41.77 8.59
C THR A 467 9.95 -40.71 9.34
N TYR A 468 9.79 -39.60 8.70
CA TYR A 468 9.00 -38.46 9.22
C TYR A 468 7.96 -38.06 8.18
N ARG A 469 6.69 -38.12 8.55
CA ARG A 469 5.58 -37.84 7.65
C ARG A 469 4.85 -36.58 8.10
N LEU A 470 4.70 -35.65 7.15
CA LEU A 470 3.84 -34.45 7.31
C LEU A 470 2.59 -34.63 6.45
N THR A 471 1.43 -34.40 7.07
CA THR A 471 0.14 -34.38 6.39
C THR A 471 -0.43 -32.98 6.44
N PHE A 472 -0.72 -32.42 5.27
CA PHE A 472 -1.28 -31.08 5.08
C PHE A 472 -2.74 -31.20 4.70
N ARG A 473 -3.61 -30.42 5.39
CA ARG A 473 -5.02 -30.25 5.06
C ARG A 473 -5.28 -28.79 4.81
N GLN A 474 -5.69 -28.44 3.59
CA GLN A 474 -6.08 -27.08 3.25
C GLN A 474 -7.59 -26.91 3.20
N SER A 475 -8.06 -25.76 3.63
CA SER A 475 -9.44 -25.31 3.52
C SER A 475 -9.46 -23.80 3.33
N CYS A 476 -10.53 -23.28 2.74
CA CYS A 476 -10.70 -21.83 2.63
C CYS A 476 -12.17 -21.49 2.99
N PRO A 477 -12.40 -20.51 3.88
CA PRO A 477 -13.75 -20.17 4.28
C PRO A 477 -14.56 -19.55 3.13
N PRO A 478 -15.91 -19.68 3.16
CA PRO A 478 -16.77 -18.95 2.23
C PRO A 478 -16.53 -17.44 2.30
N THR A 479 -16.66 -16.79 1.15
CA THR A 479 -16.58 -15.32 1.03
C THR A 479 -17.77 -14.82 0.21
N PRO A 480 -18.08 -13.52 0.21
CA PRO A 480 -19.20 -12.98 -0.58
C PRO A 480 -19.12 -13.42 -2.05
N GLY A 481 -20.20 -14.00 -2.56
CA GLY A 481 -20.28 -14.52 -3.93
C GLY A 481 -19.55 -15.85 -4.19
N GLN A 482 -18.80 -16.38 -3.22
CA GLN A 482 -18.03 -17.61 -3.35
C GLN A 482 -18.26 -18.54 -2.13
N PRO A 483 -19.40 -19.26 -2.10
CA PRO A 483 -19.75 -20.12 -0.96
C PRO A 483 -18.91 -21.38 -0.88
N THR A 484 -18.30 -21.82 -1.97
CA THR A 484 -17.45 -23.01 -2.05
C THR A 484 -16.08 -22.65 -2.63
N LYS A 485 -15.06 -23.37 -2.15
CA LYS A 485 -13.66 -23.16 -2.56
C LYS A 485 -13.05 -24.48 -3.01
N GLU A 486 -12.21 -24.39 -4.04
CA GLU A 486 -11.40 -25.53 -4.50
C GLU A 486 -9.96 -25.41 -3.95
N PRO A 487 -9.22 -26.54 -3.83
CA PRO A 487 -7.85 -26.52 -3.34
C PRO A 487 -6.93 -25.60 -4.15
N PHE A 488 -6.12 -24.82 -3.44
CA PHE A 488 -5.06 -23.99 -4.04
C PHE A 488 -3.80 -24.82 -4.26
N VAL A 489 -2.89 -24.29 -5.05
CA VAL A 489 -1.48 -24.70 -5.05
C VAL A 489 -0.76 -23.89 -3.98
N ILE A 490 -0.38 -24.53 -2.88
CA ILE A 490 0.26 -23.85 -1.74
C ILE A 490 1.71 -24.30 -1.67
N PRO A 491 2.67 -23.43 -2.05
CA PRO A 491 4.09 -23.74 -1.85
C PRO A 491 4.46 -23.59 -0.38
N VAL A 492 4.92 -24.68 0.23
CA VAL A 492 5.35 -24.74 1.63
C VAL A 492 6.87 -24.91 1.68
N ALA A 493 7.58 -23.83 1.93
CA ALA A 493 9.01 -23.90 2.21
C ALA A 493 9.21 -24.37 3.65
N LEU A 494 10.07 -25.37 3.86
CA LEU A 494 10.29 -25.96 5.16
C LEU A 494 11.71 -26.49 5.36
N GLY A 495 12.04 -26.68 6.63
CA GLY A 495 13.20 -27.39 7.08
C GLY A 495 12.87 -28.25 8.31
N LEU A 496 13.74 -29.16 8.67
CA LEU A 496 13.64 -30.00 9.86
C LEU A 496 14.90 -29.78 10.72
N LEU A 497 14.69 -29.40 11.99
CA LEU A 497 15.79 -29.17 12.92
C LEU A 497 16.02 -30.39 13.79
N ALA A 498 17.30 -30.74 13.96
CA ALA A 498 17.74 -31.72 14.96
C ALA A 498 17.68 -31.14 16.38
N ALA A 499 17.82 -31.99 17.39
CA ALA A 499 17.80 -31.62 18.79
C ALA A 499 18.91 -30.63 19.19
N ASP A 500 20.00 -30.60 18.44
CA ASP A 500 21.12 -29.64 18.63
C ASP A 500 20.88 -28.28 17.90
N GLY A 501 19.77 -28.13 17.21
CA GLY A 501 19.41 -26.92 16.46
C GLY A 501 19.93 -26.87 15.04
N SER A 502 20.66 -27.89 14.58
CA SER A 502 21.14 -27.92 13.19
C SER A 502 20.03 -28.37 12.22
N ASP A 503 20.08 -27.87 11.00
CA ASP A 503 19.19 -28.32 9.93
C ASP A 503 19.54 -29.71 9.44
N MET A 504 18.53 -30.59 9.36
CA MET A 504 18.69 -31.94 8.81
C MET A 504 18.67 -31.94 7.29
N PRO A 505 19.45 -32.86 6.63
CA PRO A 505 19.26 -33.12 5.21
C PRO A 505 17.85 -33.63 4.92
N LEU A 506 17.21 -33.15 3.84
CA LEU A 506 15.86 -33.51 3.45
C LEU A 506 15.84 -34.44 2.24
N ARG A 507 15.37 -35.68 2.45
CA ARG A 507 15.15 -36.65 1.39
C ARG A 507 13.73 -37.18 1.46
N LEU A 508 12.96 -36.98 0.40
CA LEU A 508 11.63 -37.57 0.27
C LEU A 508 11.74 -39.05 -0.16
N GLU A 509 10.73 -39.84 0.23
CA GLU A 509 10.57 -41.20 -0.21
C GLU A 509 10.61 -41.29 -1.75
N GLY A 510 11.42 -42.24 -2.27
CA GLY A 510 11.60 -42.39 -3.71
C GLY A 510 12.72 -41.55 -4.33
N GLU A 511 13.28 -40.62 -3.63
CA GLU A 511 14.42 -39.81 -4.10
C GLU A 511 15.75 -40.56 -3.89
N PRO A 512 16.71 -40.41 -4.82
CA PRO A 512 17.99 -41.13 -4.71
C PRO A 512 18.90 -40.54 -3.63
N GLN A 513 18.78 -39.27 -3.32
CA GLN A 513 19.59 -38.55 -2.35
C GLN A 513 18.85 -37.34 -1.75
N ALA A 514 19.38 -36.81 -0.66
CA ALA A 514 18.85 -35.59 -0.05
C ALA A 514 18.98 -34.36 -1.00
N ALA A 515 17.96 -33.49 -0.97
CA ALA A 515 17.89 -32.30 -1.79
C ALA A 515 18.05 -31.02 -0.92
N GLY A 516 19.21 -30.96 -0.19
CA GLY A 516 19.49 -29.84 0.70
C GLY A 516 18.83 -29.94 2.08
N THR A 517 18.85 -28.86 2.83
CA THR A 517 18.32 -28.73 4.20
C THR A 517 17.06 -27.86 4.28
N SER A 518 16.69 -27.25 3.19
CA SER A 518 15.42 -26.50 3.01
C SER A 518 14.85 -26.84 1.65
N ARG A 519 13.54 -27.01 1.57
CA ARG A 519 12.88 -27.30 0.30
C ARG A 519 11.43 -26.81 0.28
N VAL A 520 10.88 -26.70 -0.93
CA VAL A 520 9.50 -26.30 -1.16
C VAL A 520 8.67 -27.54 -1.53
N LEU A 521 7.60 -27.78 -0.78
CA LEU A 521 6.57 -28.76 -1.10
C LEU A 521 5.37 -28.06 -1.72
N ALA A 522 4.88 -28.55 -2.86
CA ALA A 522 3.65 -28.02 -3.46
C ALA A 522 2.45 -28.83 -2.95
N VAL A 523 1.64 -28.24 -2.10
CA VAL A 523 0.37 -28.83 -1.63
C VAL A 523 -0.72 -28.45 -2.61
N THR A 524 -1.26 -29.43 -3.33
CA THR A 524 -2.21 -29.22 -4.43
C THR A 524 -3.57 -29.86 -4.18
N GLU A 525 -3.68 -30.71 -3.16
CA GLU A 525 -4.90 -31.43 -2.83
C GLU A 525 -5.48 -30.93 -1.49
N ALA A 526 -6.73 -31.24 -1.23
CA ALA A 526 -7.38 -30.92 0.04
C ALA A 526 -6.67 -31.56 1.24
N GLU A 527 -6.16 -32.78 1.06
CA GLU A 527 -5.29 -33.48 1.98
C GLU A 527 -4.15 -34.14 1.21
N GLN A 528 -2.92 -33.90 1.65
CA GLN A 528 -1.72 -34.42 0.99
C GLN A 528 -0.63 -34.70 2.02
N SER A 529 0.06 -35.83 1.87
CA SER A 529 1.14 -36.26 2.77
C SER A 529 2.46 -36.33 2.04
N PHE A 530 3.54 -36.03 2.74
CA PHE A 530 4.92 -36.15 2.29
C PHE A 530 5.71 -36.90 3.36
N THR A 531 6.47 -37.89 2.95
CA THR A 531 7.29 -38.71 3.85
C THR A 531 8.77 -38.44 3.58
N PHE A 532 9.48 -37.97 4.60
CA PHE A 532 10.91 -37.84 4.63
C PHE A 532 11.52 -39.14 5.14
N VAL A 533 12.61 -39.60 4.52
CA VAL A 533 13.35 -40.80 4.88
C VAL A 533 14.74 -40.43 5.39
N ASP A 534 15.42 -41.38 6.03
CA ASP A 534 16.72 -41.17 6.69
C ASP A 534 16.70 -40.08 7.78
N VAL A 535 15.59 -39.97 8.48
CA VAL A 535 15.42 -39.03 9.59
C VAL A 535 15.86 -39.72 10.87
N ALA A 536 17.09 -39.46 11.30
CA ALA A 536 17.76 -40.22 12.36
C ALA A 536 17.16 -40.06 13.77
N GLU A 537 16.51 -38.90 14.03
CA GLU A 537 15.84 -38.56 15.28
C GLU A 537 14.57 -37.77 14.99
N ARG A 538 13.66 -37.67 15.96
CA ARG A 538 12.43 -36.85 15.80
C ARG A 538 12.81 -35.40 15.60
N PRO A 539 12.45 -34.80 14.47
CA PRO A 539 12.82 -33.44 14.15
C PRO A 539 11.85 -32.43 14.76
N GLN A 540 12.29 -31.16 14.88
CA GLN A 540 11.45 -30.00 15.05
C GLN A 540 11.18 -29.39 13.67
N PRO A 541 9.92 -29.40 13.16
CA PRO A 541 9.63 -28.81 11.87
C PRO A 541 9.64 -27.29 11.92
N SER A 542 10.26 -26.68 10.91
CA SER A 542 10.21 -25.26 10.61
C SER A 542 9.39 -25.07 9.34
N LEU A 543 8.13 -24.64 9.49
CA LEU A 543 7.12 -24.63 8.43
C LEU A 543 6.92 -23.23 7.87
N LEU A 544 6.55 -23.11 6.58
CA LEU A 544 6.34 -21.84 5.89
C LEU A 544 7.53 -20.86 6.02
N ARG A 545 8.73 -21.34 5.81
CA ARG A 545 9.93 -20.51 5.83
C ARG A 545 9.77 -19.30 4.90
N GLY A 546 10.13 -18.12 5.38
CA GLY A 546 9.96 -16.87 4.66
C GLY A 546 8.51 -16.51 4.34
N PHE A 547 7.53 -17.16 5.00
CA PHE A 547 6.11 -17.03 4.69
C PHE A 547 5.82 -17.34 3.22
N SER A 548 6.14 -18.54 2.79
CA SER A 548 6.13 -18.95 1.39
C SER A 548 4.76 -18.97 0.72
N ALA A 549 3.67 -18.80 1.47
CA ALA A 549 2.31 -18.65 0.96
C ALA A 549 1.45 -17.82 1.93
N PRO A 550 0.49 -17.01 1.43
CA PRO A 550 -0.40 -16.19 2.24
C PRO A 550 -1.53 -17.02 2.84
N VAL A 551 -1.21 -17.84 3.82
CA VAL A 551 -2.13 -18.78 4.48
C VAL A 551 -2.05 -18.64 5.99
N LYS A 552 -3.07 -19.13 6.68
CA LYS A 552 -3.07 -19.30 8.15
C LYS A 552 -2.59 -20.72 8.45
N LEU A 553 -1.37 -20.82 8.97
CA LEU A 553 -0.77 -22.10 9.38
C LEU A 553 -1.36 -22.53 10.74
N ASP A 554 -1.82 -23.77 10.81
CA ASP A 554 -2.27 -24.42 12.03
C ASP A 554 -1.41 -25.66 12.32
N TYR A 555 -0.42 -25.48 13.16
CA TYR A 555 0.42 -26.52 13.71
C TYR A 555 0.57 -26.31 15.22
N PRO A 556 0.36 -27.35 16.05
CA PRO A 556 0.26 -27.19 17.51
C PRO A 556 1.65 -27.12 18.17
N TYR A 557 2.41 -26.07 17.86
CA TYR A 557 3.65 -25.82 18.60
C TYR A 557 3.34 -25.53 20.06
N ASP A 558 4.04 -26.24 20.97
CA ASP A 558 4.08 -25.83 22.37
C ASP A 558 5.10 -24.68 22.60
N ARG A 559 5.04 -24.08 23.79
CA ARG A 559 5.89 -22.92 24.11
C ARG A 559 7.38 -23.25 24.13
N ASP A 560 7.77 -24.46 24.50
CA ASP A 560 9.15 -24.89 24.52
C ASP A 560 9.68 -25.12 23.10
N GLN A 561 8.86 -25.64 22.21
CA GLN A 561 9.18 -25.74 20.76
C GLN A 561 9.36 -24.37 20.12
N LEU A 562 8.49 -23.39 20.47
CA LEU A 562 8.59 -22.03 19.96
C LEU A 562 9.86 -21.34 20.47
N MET A 563 10.21 -21.50 21.75
CA MET A 563 11.49 -20.99 22.28
C MET A 563 12.70 -21.62 21.57
N PHE A 564 12.64 -22.90 21.29
CA PHE A 564 13.70 -23.60 20.55
C PHE A 564 13.87 -23.05 19.13
N LEU A 565 12.77 -22.83 18.39
CA LEU A 565 12.81 -22.22 17.07
C LEU A 565 13.29 -20.78 17.08
N MET A 566 12.92 -19.98 18.08
CA MET A 566 13.45 -18.62 18.28
C MET A 566 14.97 -18.58 18.38
N GLN A 567 15.57 -19.60 18.97
CA GLN A 567 17.01 -19.68 19.20
C GLN A 567 17.76 -20.30 18.02
N HIS A 568 17.20 -21.30 17.36
CA HIS A 568 17.93 -22.20 16.48
C HIS A 568 17.50 -22.20 15.02
N ASP A 569 16.31 -21.69 14.68
CA ASP A 569 15.87 -21.72 13.28
C ASP A 569 16.84 -20.94 12.40
N SER A 570 17.28 -21.54 11.31
CA SER A 570 18.17 -20.91 10.34
C SER A 570 17.47 -19.87 9.47
N ASP A 571 16.13 -19.95 9.36
CA ASP A 571 15.32 -18.98 8.67
C ASP A 571 14.99 -17.79 9.59
N GLY A 572 15.48 -16.59 9.26
CA GLY A 572 15.33 -15.41 10.08
C GLY A 572 13.86 -14.98 10.26
N PHE A 573 13.04 -15.13 9.23
CA PHE A 573 11.61 -14.88 9.35
C PHE A 573 10.95 -15.87 10.33
N ASN A 574 11.25 -17.15 10.23
CA ASN A 574 10.67 -18.17 11.12
C ASN A 574 11.13 -18.01 12.58
N ARG A 575 12.33 -17.49 12.83
CA ARG A 575 12.75 -17.10 14.19
C ARG A 575 11.84 -16.03 14.78
N TRP A 576 11.57 -14.97 14.01
CA TRP A 576 10.63 -13.93 14.41
C TRP A 576 9.23 -14.49 14.61
N GLU A 577 8.76 -15.31 13.67
CA GLU A 577 7.43 -15.92 13.71
C GLU A 577 7.24 -16.79 14.96
N ALA A 578 8.23 -17.56 15.34
CA ALA A 578 8.21 -18.35 16.57
C ALA A 578 8.03 -17.46 17.81
N GLY A 579 8.71 -16.33 17.86
CA GLY A 579 8.54 -15.31 18.90
C GLY A 579 7.15 -14.69 18.93
N GLN A 580 6.59 -14.39 17.77
CA GLN A 580 5.22 -13.86 17.63
C GLN A 580 4.18 -14.89 18.09
N GLN A 581 4.31 -16.14 17.69
CA GLN A 581 3.39 -17.20 18.12
C GLN A 581 3.47 -17.43 19.64
N LEU A 582 4.65 -17.41 20.22
CA LEU A 582 4.82 -17.48 21.69
C LEU A 582 4.12 -16.30 22.37
N SER A 583 4.31 -15.10 21.87
CA SER A 583 3.68 -13.88 22.40
C SER A 583 2.14 -13.94 22.26
N VAL A 584 1.64 -14.42 21.12
CA VAL A 584 0.20 -14.60 20.88
C VAL A 584 -0.39 -15.57 21.89
N GLN A 585 0.22 -16.74 22.11
CA GLN A 585 -0.28 -17.72 23.09
C GLN A 585 -0.34 -17.14 24.50
N VAL A 586 0.69 -16.40 24.92
CA VAL A 586 0.75 -15.74 26.24
C VAL A 586 -0.32 -14.65 26.34
N LEU A 587 -0.47 -13.81 25.31
CA LEU A 587 -1.48 -12.74 25.31
C LEU A 587 -2.91 -13.29 25.29
N GLN A 588 -3.18 -14.35 24.53
CA GLN A 588 -4.50 -14.99 24.50
C GLN A 588 -4.85 -15.59 25.87
N GLU A 589 -3.89 -16.16 26.59
CA GLU A 589 -4.09 -16.62 27.96
C GLU A 589 -4.44 -15.47 28.92
N LEU A 590 -3.71 -14.34 28.83
CA LEU A 590 -4.00 -13.14 29.62
C LEU A 590 -5.37 -12.55 29.29
N ILE A 591 -5.75 -12.51 28.01
CA ILE A 591 -7.10 -12.08 27.58
C ILE A 591 -8.16 -12.97 28.23
N GLY A 592 -7.97 -14.29 28.19
CA GLY A 592 -8.88 -15.23 28.83
C GLY A 592 -8.98 -15.06 30.35
N GLN A 593 -7.87 -14.84 31.04
CA GLN A 593 -7.84 -14.52 32.48
C GLN A 593 -8.68 -13.27 32.78
N HIS A 594 -8.44 -12.20 32.01
CA HIS A 594 -9.19 -10.94 32.14
C HIS A 594 -10.70 -11.14 31.98
N GLN A 595 -11.10 -11.87 30.94
CA GLN A 595 -12.53 -12.17 30.67
C GLN A 595 -13.21 -12.97 31.75
N ARG A 596 -12.47 -13.82 32.49
CA ARG A 596 -12.95 -14.57 33.64
C ARG A 596 -12.88 -13.80 34.97
N GLY A 597 -12.39 -12.55 34.96
CA GLY A 597 -12.19 -11.72 36.13
C GLY A 597 -11.06 -12.21 37.06
N GLU A 598 -10.14 -12.99 36.54
CA GLU A 598 -8.98 -13.51 37.27
C GLU A 598 -7.86 -12.47 37.37
N ALA A 599 -6.98 -12.64 38.34
CA ALA A 599 -5.74 -11.85 38.36
C ALA A 599 -4.85 -12.26 37.19
N LEU A 600 -4.27 -11.28 36.49
CA LEU A 600 -3.39 -11.55 35.35
C LEU A 600 -2.04 -12.12 35.83
N VAL A 601 -1.69 -13.28 35.32
CA VAL A 601 -0.41 -13.95 35.56
C VAL A 601 0.18 -14.35 34.22
N MET A 602 1.34 -13.75 33.90
CA MET A 602 2.03 -14.01 32.63
C MET A 602 2.98 -15.18 32.75
N ASP A 603 3.04 -16.02 31.72
CA ASP A 603 4.03 -17.08 31.60
C ASP A 603 5.45 -16.48 31.48
N GLU A 604 6.32 -16.84 32.41
CA GLU A 604 7.70 -16.31 32.49
C GLU A 604 8.57 -16.78 31.32
N ARG A 605 8.20 -17.80 30.56
CA ARG A 605 8.94 -18.24 29.37
C ARG A 605 9.08 -17.14 28.33
N LEU A 606 8.10 -16.26 28.19
CA LEU A 606 8.21 -15.10 27.30
C LEU A 606 9.29 -14.15 27.79
N VAL A 607 9.34 -13.85 29.08
CA VAL A 607 10.39 -13.00 29.67
C VAL A 607 11.77 -13.61 29.47
N GLU A 608 11.92 -14.93 29.71
CA GLU A 608 13.19 -15.63 29.50
C GLU A 608 13.65 -15.61 28.05
N ALA A 609 12.74 -15.81 27.11
CA ALA A 609 13.04 -15.74 25.67
C ALA A 609 13.54 -14.35 25.28
N LEU A 610 12.87 -13.29 25.73
CA LEU A 610 13.26 -11.90 25.46
C LEU A 610 14.55 -11.50 26.19
N ARG A 611 14.79 -12.05 27.39
CA ARG A 611 16.07 -11.87 28.10
C ARG A 611 17.24 -12.44 27.30
N SER A 612 17.11 -13.67 26.84
CA SER A 612 18.12 -14.33 26.00
C SER A 612 18.41 -13.54 24.72
N LEU A 613 17.37 -13.01 24.10
CA LEU A 613 17.46 -12.15 22.92
C LEU A 613 18.27 -10.87 23.19
N LEU A 614 17.95 -10.16 24.27
CA LEU A 614 18.64 -8.92 24.65
C LEU A 614 20.11 -9.13 25.04
N GLN A 615 20.46 -10.30 25.58
CA GLN A 615 21.82 -10.66 25.95
C GLN A 615 22.67 -11.16 24.80
N ASN A 616 22.04 -11.49 23.65
CA ASN A 616 22.76 -11.95 22.47
C ASN A 616 23.26 -10.75 21.65
N GLU A 617 24.51 -10.42 21.79
CA GLU A 617 25.17 -9.31 21.10
C GLU A 617 25.53 -9.63 19.64
N THR A 618 25.39 -10.89 19.21
CA THR A 618 25.71 -11.32 17.83
C THR A 618 24.55 -11.15 16.87
N LEU A 619 23.33 -10.93 17.38
CA LEU A 619 22.14 -10.70 16.56
C LEU A 619 22.12 -9.28 16.02
N ASP A 620 21.63 -9.15 14.80
CA ASP A 620 21.37 -7.87 14.17
C ASP A 620 20.38 -7.03 15.02
N ALA A 621 20.70 -5.76 15.22
CA ALA A 621 19.92 -4.86 16.09
C ALA A 621 18.47 -4.66 15.57
N ALA A 622 18.26 -4.63 14.25
CA ALA A 622 16.91 -4.52 13.68
C ALA A 622 16.10 -5.78 13.99
N MET A 623 16.72 -6.94 13.88
CA MET A 623 16.09 -8.22 14.22
C MET A 623 15.70 -8.30 15.70
N VAL A 624 16.57 -7.84 16.57
CA VAL A 624 16.29 -7.75 18.02
C VAL A 624 15.10 -6.81 18.27
N ALA A 625 15.06 -5.66 17.62
CA ALA A 625 13.96 -4.70 17.75
C ALA A 625 12.61 -5.31 17.29
N GLU A 626 12.61 -6.00 16.15
CA GLU A 626 11.41 -6.70 15.66
C GLU A 626 10.93 -7.80 16.62
N MET A 627 11.85 -8.59 17.17
CA MET A 627 11.51 -9.68 18.09
C MET A 627 11.09 -9.18 19.49
N LEU A 628 11.48 -7.97 19.89
CA LEU A 628 11.00 -7.32 21.12
C LEU A 628 9.59 -6.74 20.96
N SER A 629 9.15 -6.54 19.75
CA SER A 629 7.83 -5.96 19.46
C SER A 629 6.74 -7.01 19.66
N LEU A 630 5.84 -6.77 20.64
CA LEU A 630 4.68 -7.63 20.84
C LEU A 630 3.66 -7.48 19.70
N PRO A 631 2.87 -8.52 19.39
CA PRO A 631 1.73 -8.43 18.49
C PRO A 631 0.87 -7.20 18.80
N GLY A 632 0.48 -6.46 17.77
CA GLY A 632 -0.37 -5.28 17.92
C GLY A 632 -1.83 -5.63 18.24
N GLU A 633 -2.56 -4.66 18.80
CA GLU A 633 -3.98 -4.85 19.13
C GLU A 633 -4.83 -5.15 17.88
N ALA A 634 -4.50 -4.54 16.75
CA ALA A 634 -5.19 -4.81 15.48
C ALA A 634 -5.01 -6.27 15.02
N TYR A 635 -3.80 -6.81 15.14
CA TYR A 635 -3.54 -8.22 14.83
C TYR A 635 -4.24 -9.17 15.81
N LEU A 636 -4.20 -8.88 17.11
CA LEU A 636 -4.92 -9.65 18.12
C LEU A 636 -6.43 -9.63 17.89
N THR A 637 -6.95 -8.49 17.43
CA THR A 637 -8.35 -8.36 17.00
C THR A 637 -8.65 -9.28 15.82
N GLU A 638 -7.78 -9.27 14.80
CA GLU A 638 -7.96 -10.08 13.59
C GLU A 638 -8.01 -11.59 13.89
N ILE A 639 -7.12 -12.07 14.73
CA ILE A 639 -7.03 -13.50 15.06
C ILE A 639 -8.08 -13.97 16.10
N SER A 640 -8.78 -13.04 16.75
CA SER A 640 -9.86 -13.37 17.70
C SER A 640 -11.12 -13.80 16.95
N GLU A 641 -11.88 -14.73 17.48
CA GLU A 641 -13.21 -15.07 16.95
C GLU A 641 -14.19 -13.92 17.16
N VAL A 642 -14.28 -13.44 18.39
CA VAL A 642 -14.95 -12.20 18.77
C VAL A 642 -13.93 -11.32 19.48
N ALA A 643 -13.71 -10.13 18.99
CA ALA A 643 -12.74 -9.20 19.55
C ALA A 643 -13.30 -8.51 20.81
N ASP A 644 -12.61 -8.72 21.92
CA ASP A 644 -12.82 -8.00 23.18
C ASP A 644 -11.76 -6.91 23.29
N VAL A 645 -12.12 -5.71 22.85
CA VAL A 645 -11.18 -4.58 22.75
C VAL A 645 -10.54 -4.25 24.10
N ASP A 646 -11.34 -4.23 25.16
CA ASP A 646 -10.86 -3.88 26.50
C ASP A 646 -9.94 -4.95 27.08
N ALA A 647 -10.27 -6.23 26.89
CA ALA A 647 -9.43 -7.34 27.32
C ALA A 647 -8.10 -7.40 26.56
N ILE A 648 -8.13 -7.19 25.24
CA ILE A 648 -6.94 -7.15 24.39
C ILE A 648 -5.99 -6.02 24.86
N HIS A 649 -6.53 -4.82 25.05
CA HIS A 649 -5.75 -3.67 25.51
C HIS A 649 -5.13 -3.93 26.90
N THR A 650 -5.97 -4.37 27.86
CA THR A 650 -5.51 -4.63 29.24
C THR A 650 -4.45 -5.72 29.28
N ALA A 651 -4.64 -6.83 28.59
CA ALA A 651 -3.69 -7.94 28.55
C ALA A 651 -2.33 -7.50 27.95
N ARG A 652 -2.39 -6.76 26.84
CA ARG A 652 -1.17 -6.28 26.17
C ARG A 652 -0.39 -5.28 27.01
N GLU A 653 -1.07 -4.31 27.61
CA GLU A 653 -0.41 -3.34 28.51
C GLU A 653 0.15 -4.00 29.77
N PHE A 654 -0.54 -5.00 30.33
CA PHE A 654 -0.02 -5.80 31.43
C PHE A 654 1.27 -6.54 31.04
N ALA A 655 1.28 -7.19 29.88
CA ALA A 655 2.45 -7.91 29.38
C ALA A 655 3.65 -6.94 29.14
N ARG A 656 3.39 -5.79 28.52
CA ARG A 656 4.41 -4.76 28.30
C ARG A 656 5.03 -4.28 29.62
N LYS A 657 4.19 -3.99 30.60
CA LYS A 657 4.64 -3.55 31.94
C LYS A 657 5.46 -4.64 32.64
N ARG A 658 5.00 -5.90 32.57
CA ARG A 658 5.72 -7.04 33.15
C ARG A 658 7.10 -7.25 32.52
N ILE A 659 7.20 -7.13 31.19
CA ILE A 659 8.47 -7.20 30.45
C ILE A 659 9.37 -6.05 30.86
N ALA A 660 8.85 -4.83 30.89
CA ALA A 660 9.61 -3.64 31.29
C ALA A 660 10.23 -3.78 32.70
N ASP A 661 9.43 -4.27 33.65
CA ASP A 661 9.91 -4.46 35.03
C ASP A 661 10.95 -5.59 35.16
N ALA A 662 10.71 -6.72 34.47
CA ALA A 662 11.57 -7.89 34.54
C ALA A 662 12.91 -7.73 33.79
N LEU A 663 12.88 -6.93 32.72
CA LEU A 663 14.03 -6.74 31.80
C LEU A 663 14.62 -5.32 31.89
N PHE A 664 14.33 -4.57 32.91
CA PHE A 664 14.78 -3.17 33.06
C PHE A 664 16.27 -3.00 32.77
N GLU A 665 17.13 -3.76 33.47
CA GLU A 665 18.59 -3.61 33.35
C GLU A 665 19.12 -3.90 31.94
N PRO A 666 18.79 -5.03 31.28
CA PRO A 666 19.25 -5.26 29.92
C PRO A 666 18.65 -4.26 28.88
N LEU A 667 17.43 -3.81 29.07
CA LEU A 667 16.84 -2.76 28.23
C LEU A 667 17.56 -1.42 28.42
N TRP A 668 17.87 -1.05 29.67
CA TRP A 668 18.58 0.18 30.00
C TRP A 668 19.99 0.19 29.43
N GLN A 669 20.71 -0.93 29.54
CA GLN A 669 22.03 -1.08 28.92
C GLN A 669 21.99 -0.93 27.39
N ARG A 670 21.05 -1.58 26.73
CA ARG A 670 20.88 -1.45 25.28
C ARG A 670 20.52 -0.03 24.87
N TYR A 671 19.62 0.61 25.60
CA TYR A 671 19.24 2.00 25.35
C TYR A 671 20.45 2.94 25.49
N GLN A 672 21.19 2.86 26.59
CA GLN A 672 22.33 3.74 26.83
C GLN A 672 23.45 3.56 25.80
N ALA A 673 23.78 2.34 25.44
CA ALA A 673 24.81 2.05 24.43
C ALA A 673 24.46 2.63 23.05
N ASN A 674 23.21 2.47 22.63
CA ASN A 674 22.76 3.03 21.36
C ASN A 674 22.63 4.56 21.42
N ARG A 675 22.16 5.12 22.53
CA ARG A 675 22.06 6.57 22.76
C ARG A 675 23.43 7.26 22.74
N GLU A 676 24.45 6.67 23.33
CA GLU A 676 25.83 7.19 23.29
C GLU A 676 26.35 7.25 21.86
N THR A 677 26.08 6.23 21.08
CA THR A 677 26.43 6.22 19.63
C THR A 677 25.69 7.32 18.88
N SER A 678 24.37 7.51 19.13
CA SER A 678 23.57 8.58 18.50
C SER A 678 24.13 9.98 18.79
N ARG A 679 24.62 10.22 20.02
CA ARG A 679 25.20 11.51 20.40
C ARG A 679 26.55 11.78 19.75
N SER A 680 27.32 10.74 19.46
CA SER A 680 28.69 10.83 18.96
C SER A 680 28.82 10.80 17.44
N THR A 681 27.74 10.45 16.71
CA THR A 681 27.77 10.32 15.26
C THR A 681 26.62 11.13 14.61
N PRO A 682 26.88 11.88 13.54
CA PRO A 682 25.82 12.54 12.77
C PRO A 682 24.79 11.53 12.22
N TYR A 683 23.57 12.01 11.95
CA TYR A 683 22.54 11.21 11.31
C TYR A 683 23.01 10.66 9.96
N VAL A 684 22.76 9.37 9.74
CA VAL A 684 22.92 8.70 8.45
C VAL A 684 21.69 7.84 8.17
N ALA A 685 21.12 7.98 6.98
CA ALA A 685 20.01 7.14 6.48
C ALA A 685 20.59 5.87 5.86
N SER A 686 20.87 4.87 6.69
CA SER A 686 21.37 3.56 6.26
C SER A 686 20.84 2.43 7.14
N ALA A 687 20.80 1.22 6.62
CA ALA A 687 20.25 0.04 7.30
C ALA A 687 20.87 -0.16 8.71
N GLU A 688 22.18 -0.02 8.84
CA GLU A 688 22.87 -0.15 10.15
C GLU A 688 22.39 0.90 11.16
N HIS A 689 22.27 2.16 10.73
CA HIS A 689 21.82 3.25 11.59
C HIS A 689 20.33 3.15 11.91
N PHE A 690 19.52 2.70 10.96
CA PHE A 690 18.10 2.40 11.21
C PHE A 690 17.94 1.31 12.28
N ALA A 691 18.68 0.22 12.14
CA ALA A 691 18.69 -0.89 13.09
C ALA A 691 19.02 -0.43 14.51
N ARG A 692 20.06 0.38 14.66
CA ARG A 692 20.50 0.92 15.96
C ARG A 692 19.43 1.80 16.60
N ARG A 693 18.84 2.73 15.85
CA ARG A 693 17.77 3.60 16.35
C ARG A 693 16.50 2.82 16.68
N ALA A 694 16.15 1.81 15.89
CA ALA A 694 15.01 0.94 16.16
C ALA A 694 15.16 0.25 17.53
N LEU A 695 16.33 -0.34 17.81
CA LEU A 695 16.60 -0.98 19.10
C LEU A 695 16.60 0.01 20.26
N GLN A 696 17.20 1.19 20.08
CA GLN A 696 17.17 2.27 21.06
C GLN A 696 15.74 2.64 21.43
N ASN A 697 14.90 2.84 20.44
CA ASN A 697 13.56 3.35 20.60
C ASN A 697 12.58 2.31 21.15
N ILE A 698 12.68 1.05 20.74
CA ILE A 698 11.87 -0.01 21.35
C ILE A 698 12.25 -0.20 22.83
N ALA A 699 13.52 -0.13 23.16
CA ALA A 699 13.96 -0.18 24.55
C ALA A 699 13.37 0.99 25.36
N LEU A 700 13.42 2.22 24.85
CA LEU A 700 12.83 3.40 25.51
C LEU A 700 11.33 3.22 25.74
N SER A 701 10.61 2.65 24.79
CA SER A 701 9.16 2.42 24.89
C SER A 701 8.77 1.48 26.04
N TYR A 702 9.61 0.49 26.35
CA TYR A 702 9.43 -0.36 27.52
C TYR A 702 9.89 0.34 28.81
N LEU A 703 11.05 0.98 28.79
CA LEU A 703 11.64 1.64 29.96
C LEU A 703 10.71 2.71 30.55
N MET A 704 10.03 3.49 29.70
CA MET A 704 9.07 4.53 30.13
C MET A 704 7.90 3.97 30.95
N LEU A 705 7.60 2.67 30.83
CA LEU A 705 6.59 2.00 31.65
C LEU A 705 7.04 1.74 33.08
N SER A 706 8.33 1.91 33.37
CA SER A 706 8.88 1.71 34.72
C SER A 706 8.63 2.89 35.67
N ASP A 707 8.22 4.06 35.16
CA ASP A 707 7.98 5.31 35.87
C ASP A 707 9.21 5.83 36.68
N LYS A 708 10.40 5.41 36.27
CA LYS A 708 11.64 5.84 36.92
C LYS A 708 12.07 7.23 36.43
N ALA A 709 12.43 8.13 37.38
CA ALA A 709 12.82 9.49 37.06
C ALA A 709 14.00 9.57 36.08
N GLU A 710 14.98 8.69 36.21
CA GLU A 710 16.14 8.61 35.32
C GLU A 710 15.77 8.31 33.86
N VAL A 711 14.71 7.52 33.65
CA VAL A 711 14.21 7.22 32.31
C VAL A 711 13.49 8.42 31.73
N VAL A 712 12.68 9.09 32.53
CA VAL A 712 11.95 10.31 32.10
C VAL A 712 12.93 11.40 31.70
N GLU A 713 13.98 11.60 32.49
CA GLU A 713 15.06 12.55 32.17
C GLU A 713 15.77 12.18 30.87
N ALA A 714 16.09 10.90 30.65
CA ALA A 714 16.71 10.42 29.42
C ALA A 714 15.77 10.60 28.18
N CYS A 715 14.49 10.38 28.36
CA CYS A 715 13.48 10.61 27.32
C CYS A 715 13.38 12.09 26.94
N LEU A 716 13.31 12.98 27.92
CA LEU A 716 13.30 14.43 27.70
C LEU A 716 14.56 14.91 26.99
N GLU A 717 15.73 14.40 27.44
CA GLU A 717 17.00 14.70 26.80
C GLU A 717 17.04 14.21 25.34
N GLN A 718 16.52 13.00 25.05
CA GLN A 718 16.40 12.51 23.69
C GLN A 718 15.52 13.43 22.85
N PHE A 719 14.37 13.85 23.38
CA PHE A 719 13.47 14.78 22.69
C PHE A 719 14.13 16.12 22.35
N GLU A 720 14.86 16.71 23.30
CA GLU A 720 15.47 18.03 23.14
C GLU A 720 16.72 18.02 22.25
N GLN A 721 17.54 16.95 22.32
CA GLN A 721 18.85 16.89 21.70
C GLN A 721 18.93 16.10 20.42
N ALA A 722 17.86 15.38 20.02
CA ALA A 722 17.88 14.58 18.80
C ALA A 722 18.12 15.46 17.56
N ASP A 723 19.03 15.00 16.71
CA ASP A 723 19.33 15.59 15.40
C ASP A 723 18.47 14.99 14.28
N ASN A 724 17.56 14.09 14.62
CA ASN A 724 16.70 13.39 13.67
C ASN A 724 15.28 13.20 14.24
N MET A 725 14.34 13.06 13.32
CA MET A 725 12.91 12.92 13.64
C MET A 725 12.60 11.56 14.28
N THR A 726 13.29 10.50 13.93
CA THR A 726 13.05 9.16 14.50
C THR A 726 13.19 9.17 16.03
N GLU A 727 14.27 9.69 16.55
CA GLU A 727 14.51 9.78 17.98
C GLU A 727 13.60 10.81 18.67
N ARG A 728 13.39 11.96 18.02
CA ARG A 728 12.55 13.03 18.57
C ARG A 728 11.08 12.63 18.66
N LEU A 729 10.55 12.07 17.58
CA LEU A 729 9.15 11.66 17.54
C LEU A 729 8.86 10.49 18.46
N THR A 730 9.78 9.52 18.57
CA THR A 730 9.63 8.42 19.53
C THR A 730 9.60 8.94 20.96
N ALA A 731 10.51 9.84 21.34
CA ALA A 731 10.47 10.46 22.66
C ALA A 731 9.16 11.19 22.93
N LEU A 732 8.67 11.95 21.96
CA LEU A 732 7.37 12.61 22.07
C LEU A 732 6.23 11.59 22.24
N ALA A 733 6.19 10.53 21.44
CA ALA A 733 5.14 9.52 21.48
C ALA A 733 5.09 8.80 22.84
N VAL A 734 6.22 8.41 23.40
CA VAL A 734 6.24 7.73 24.71
C VAL A 734 5.88 8.69 25.86
N LEU A 735 6.22 9.99 25.76
CA LEU A 735 5.76 11.01 26.70
C LEU A 735 4.24 11.20 26.61
N VAL A 736 3.70 11.29 25.40
CA VAL A 736 2.25 11.45 25.15
C VAL A 736 1.45 10.31 25.75
N ASN A 737 1.97 9.08 25.67
CA ASN A 737 1.34 7.87 26.20
C ASN A 737 1.64 7.63 27.71
N SER A 738 2.36 8.53 28.36
CA SER A 738 2.78 8.41 29.76
C SER A 738 1.87 9.17 30.71
N PRO A 739 1.91 8.88 32.03
CA PRO A 739 1.18 9.65 33.04
C PRO A 739 1.77 11.02 33.36
N PHE A 740 2.93 11.38 32.79
CA PHE A 740 3.65 12.62 33.07
C PHE A 740 3.04 13.81 32.30
N GLU A 741 1.93 14.35 32.79
CA GLU A 741 1.15 15.39 32.10
C GLU A 741 1.93 16.67 31.82
N ALA A 742 2.70 17.17 32.79
CA ALA A 742 3.45 18.43 32.65
C ALA A 742 4.53 18.32 31.57
N GLU A 743 5.27 17.22 31.56
CA GLU A 743 6.34 16.95 30.60
C GLU A 743 5.75 16.72 29.20
N ARG A 744 4.64 15.98 29.11
CA ARG A 744 3.90 15.75 27.88
C ARG A 744 3.42 17.05 27.24
N ASP A 745 2.72 17.89 28.01
CA ASP A 745 2.12 19.12 27.51
C ASP A 745 3.19 20.11 27.05
N LYS A 746 4.29 20.21 27.80
CA LYS A 746 5.46 21.02 27.43
C LYS A 746 6.10 20.53 26.14
N ALA A 747 6.29 19.20 25.98
CA ALA A 747 6.88 18.62 24.79
C ALA A 747 5.98 18.81 23.54
N LEU A 748 4.67 18.59 23.68
CA LEU A 748 3.69 18.80 22.60
C LEU A 748 3.68 20.26 22.14
N GLN A 749 3.71 21.23 23.09
CA GLN A 749 3.73 22.64 22.76
C GLN A 749 5.03 23.03 22.06
N ALA A 750 6.18 22.58 22.57
CA ALA A 750 7.49 22.87 22.00
C ALA A 750 7.62 22.30 20.57
N PHE A 751 7.12 21.08 20.35
CA PHE A 751 7.13 20.44 19.05
C PHE A 751 6.26 21.22 18.04
N ALA A 752 5.03 21.54 18.41
CA ALA A 752 4.12 22.28 17.53
C ALA A 752 4.67 23.67 17.18
N GLU A 753 5.25 24.41 18.15
CA GLU A 753 5.82 25.73 17.89
C GLU A 753 7.02 25.67 16.96
N HIS A 754 7.87 24.63 17.12
CA HIS A 754 9.07 24.46 16.29
C HIS A 754 8.71 24.07 14.83
N PHE A 755 7.68 23.23 14.64
CA PHE A 755 7.33 22.68 13.34
C PHE A 755 6.02 23.22 12.72
N LYS A 756 5.46 24.29 13.26
CA LYS A 756 4.16 24.85 12.82
C LYS A 756 4.06 25.13 11.33
N ASP A 757 5.18 25.46 10.68
CA ASP A 757 5.27 25.79 9.26
C ASP A 757 5.60 24.55 8.37
N ASN A 758 5.66 23.36 8.97
CA ASN A 758 5.89 22.12 8.24
C ASN A 758 4.67 21.20 8.30
N PRO A 759 3.83 21.18 7.25
CA PRO A 759 2.57 20.42 7.25
C PRO A 759 2.74 18.93 7.51
N LEU A 760 3.80 18.29 6.96
CA LEU A 760 4.06 16.85 7.11
C LEU A 760 4.48 16.49 8.54
N VAL A 761 5.22 17.36 9.21
CA VAL A 761 5.58 17.17 10.62
C VAL A 761 4.38 17.41 11.52
N MET A 762 3.53 18.39 11.20
CA MET A 762 2.27 18.59 11.92
C MET A 762 1.33 17.40 11.78
N ASP A 763 1.34 16.70 10.66
CA ASP A 763 0.61 15.42 10.50
C ASP A 763 1.07 14.38 11.53
N GLN A 764 2.36 14.26 11.77
CA GLN A 764 2.91 13.36 12.78
C GLN A 764 2.48 13.78 14.20
N TRP A 765 2.47 15.07 14.48
CA TRP A 765 1.99 15.62 15.76
C TRP A 765 0.51 15.31 16.00
N PHE A 766 -0.33 15.39 14.98
CA PHE A 766 -1.72 14.94 15.05
C PHE A 766 -1.82 13.43 15.31
N SER A 767 -1.08 12.63 14.57
CA SER A 767 -1.15 11.17 14.67
C SER A 767 -0.73 10.63 16.03
N VAL A 768 0.33 11.20 16.61
CA VAL A 768 0.80 10.81 17.95
C VAL A 768 -0.28 11.05 19.01
N GLN A 769 -1.00 12.16 18.93
CA GLN A 769 -2.08 12.48 19.86
C GLN A 769 -3.36 11.67 19.56
N ALA A 770 -3.69 11.45 18.29
CA ALA A 770 -4.84 10.63 17.89
C ALA A 770 -4.69 9.17 18.35
N GLY A 771 -3.48 8.63 18.28
CA GLY A 771 -3.16 7.25 18.71
C GLY A 771 -3.01 7.06 20.21
N ASN A 772 -3.06 8.11 21.02
CA ASN A 772 -2.91 8.03 22.47
C ASN A 772 -4.08 7.29 23.14
N PRO A 773 -3.83 6.11 23.77
CA PRO A 773 -4.88 5.28 24.34
C PRO A 773 -5.41 5.77 25.71
N LEU A 774 -4.81 6.80 26.29
CA LEU A 774 -5.30 7.36 27.56
C LEU A 774 -6.75 7.85 27.41
N PRO A 775 -7.51 7.88 28.52
CA PRO A 775 -8.90 8.34 28.51
C PRO A 775 -9.09 9.73 27.85
N GLY A 776 -10.22 9.97 27.23
CA GLY A 776 -10.53 11.27 26.59
C GLY A 776 -10.02 11.36 25.15
N GLY A 777 -9.73 10.23 24.48
CA GLY A 777 -9.18 10.21 23.13
C GLY A 777 -10.06 10.90 22.08
N LEU A 778 -11.35 10.66 22.10
CA LEU A 778 -12.30 11.26 21.17
C LEU A 778 -12.36 12.78 21.34
N GLU A 779 -12.44 13.25 22.57
CA GLU A 779 -12.50 14.67 22.91
C GLU A 779 -11.23 15.42 22.49
N ARG A 780 -10.06 14.76 22.63
CA ARG A 780 -8.78 15.30 22.11
C ARG A 780 -8.81 15.47 20.60
N VAL A 781 -9.28 14.43 19.87
CA VAL A 781 -9.38 14.48 18.40
C VAL A 781 -10.32 15.59 17.96
N GLN A 782 -11.48 15.72 18.58
CA GLN A 782 -12.45 16.79 18.28
C GLN A 782 -11.84 18.18 18.51
N THR A 783 -11.06 18.36 19.58
CA THR A 783 -10.33 19.60 19.86
C THR A 783 -9.28 19.87 18.77
N LEU A 784 -8.52 18.85 18.38
CA LEU A 784 -7.48 18.97 17.35
C LEU A 784 -8.05 19.29 15.98
N MET A 785 -9.27 18.89 15.68
CA MET A 785 -9.95 19.26 14.43
C MET A 785 -10.19 20.77 14.31
N GLN A 786 -10.17 21.52 15.42
CA GLN A 786 -10.27 22.98 15.44
C GLN A 786 -8.91 23.68 15.30
N HIS A 787 -7.83 22.92 15.28
CA HIS A 787 -6.48 23.49 15.14
C HIS A 787 -6.30 24.12 13.75
N PRO A 788 -5.67 25.30 13.62
CA PRO A 788 -5.51 26.00 12.32
C PRO A 788 -4.79 25.18 11.26
N ALA A 789 -3.93 24.25 11.65
CA ALA A 789 -3.21 23.35 10.73
C ALA A 789 -4.06 22.21 10.20
N PHE A 790 -5.28 21.97 10.72
CA PHE A 790 -6.16 20.89 10.28
C PHE A 790 -7.18 21.37 9.25
N THR A 791 -7.42 20.55 8.23
CA THR A 791 -8.52 20.72 7.28
C THR A 791 -8.99 19.38 6.72
N LEU A 792 -10.30 19.23 6.53
CA LEU A 792 -10.90 18.06 5.89
C LEU A 792 -10.63 17.99 4.37
N LYS A 793 -10.17 19.09 3.76
CA LYS A 793 -9.88 19.12 2.31
C LYS A 793 -8.56 18.47 1.94
N ASN A 794 -7.67 18.27 2.91
CA ASN A 794 -6.37 17.64 2.67
C ASN A 794 -6.38 16.18 3.12
N PRO A 795 -6.18 15.21 2.23
CA PRO A 795 -6.19 13.78 2.57
C PRO A 795 -5.17 13.38 3.64
N ASN A 796 -3.99 13.98 3.65
CA ASN A 796 -2.96 13.68 4.66
C ASN A 796 -3.42 14.06 6.07
N LYS A 797 -4.08 15.22 6.23
CA LYS A 797 -4.63 15.68 7.51
C LYS A 797 -5.73 14.73 8.01
N VAL A 798 -6.63 14.34 7.11
CA VAL A 798 -7.73 13.41 7.43
C VAL A 798 -7.16 12.06 7.90
N ARG A 799 -6.19 11.51 7.19
CA ARG A 799 -5.52 10.26 7.58
C ARG A 799 -4.76 10.39 8.90
N ALA A 800 -4.05 11.49 9.10
CA ALA A 800 -3.22 11.72 10.27
C ALA A 800 -4.01 11.87 11.58
N LEU A 801 -5.20 12.46 11.54
CA LEU A 801 -6.01 12.69 12.73
C LEU A 801 -7.17 11.70 12.84
N ILE A 802 -8.08 11.71 11.89
CA ILE A 802 -9.30 10.88 11.95
C ILE A 802 -8.98 9.42 11.66
N GLY A 803 -8.19 9.15 10.62
CA GLY A 803 -7.76 7.80 10.26
C GLY A 803 -6.93 7.16 11.36
N ALA A 804 -5.96 7.87 11.93
CA ALA A 804 -5.14 7.38 13.02
C ALA A 804 -5.97 7.07 14.27
N PHE A 805 -6.93 7.91 14.64
CA PHE A 805 -7.84 7.66 15.75
C PHE A 805 -8.64 6.37 15.57
N ALA A 806 -9.26 6.21 14.41
CA ALA A 806 -10.16 5.08 14.15
C ALA A 806 -9.43 3.74 13.97
N ASN A 807 -8.17 3.75 13.50
CA ASN A 807 -7.42 2.54 13.20
C ASN A 807 -6.35 2.18 14.24
N GLN A 808 -5.85 3.13 15.03
CA GLN A 808 -4.74 2.93 15.96
C GLN A 808 -5.15 3.04 17.44
N ASN A 809 -6.18 3.83 17.74
CA ASN A 809 -6.66 4.03 19.10
C ASN A 809 -7.93 3.22 19.35
N LEU A 810 -7.79 1.90 19.33
CA LEU A 810 -8.94 0.99 19.34
C LEU A 810 -9.76 1.12 20.62
N VAL A 811 -9.12 1.29 21.76
CA VAL A 811 -9.83 1.37 23.07
C VAL A 811 -10.73 2.61 23.16
N ASN A 812 -10.30 3.75 22.61
CA ASN A 812 -11.12 4.96 22.59
C ASN A 812 -12.12 4.98 21.42
N PHE A 813 -11.73 4.49 20.25
CA PHE A 813 -12.63 4.40 19.10
C PHE A 813 -13.81 3.46 19.38
N HIS A 814 -13.54 2.31 19.98
CA HIS A 814 -14.54 1.30 20.33
C HIS A 814 -15.17 1.48 21.72
N ARG A 815 -15.25 2.70 22.22
CA ARG A 815 -15.96 2.99 23.47
C ARG A 815 -17.35 2.35 23.47
N ALA A 816 -17.75 1.82 24.64
CA ALA A 816 -19.02 1.09 24.79
C ALA A 816 -20.27 1.91 24.50
N ASP A 817 -20.18 3.26 24.58
CA ASP A 817 -21.26 4.19 24.25
C ASP A 817 -21.47 4.43 22.74
N GLY A 818 -20.56 3.92 21.89
CA GLY A 818 -20.62 4.09 20.46
C GLY A 818 -20.23 5.48 19.93
N ALA A 819 -19.74 6.37 20.80
CA ALA A 819 -19.43 7.75 20.42
C ALA A 819 -18.34 7.84 19.31
N GLY A 820 -17.34 6.94 19.32
CA GLY A 820 -16.32 6.85 18.27
C GLY A 820 -16.92 6.50 16.92
N TYR A 821 -17.87 5.61 16.87
CA TYR A 821 -18.57 5.20 15.64
C TYR A 821 -19.40 6.33 15.05
N HIS A 822 -20.13 7.04 15.93
CA HIS A 822 -20.92 8.19 15.55
C HIS A 822 -20.05 9.32 14.97
N PHE A 823 -18.94 9.60 15.63
CA PHE A 823 -17.95 10.58 15.17
C PHE A 823 -17.43 10.24 13.77
N LEU A 824 -16.99 8.99 13.53
CA LEU A 824 -16.47 8.57 12.24
C LEU A 824 -17.53 8.67 11.14
N ALA A 825 -18.75 8.25 11.42
CA ALA A 825 -19.88 8.34 10.50
C ALA A 825 -20.17 9.80 10.10
N ASP A 826 -20.11 10.75 11.03
CA ASP A 826 -20.26 12.18 10.75
C ASP A 826 -19.19 12.68 9.77
N GLN A 827 -17.94 12.24 9.94
CA GLN A 827 -16.86 12.61 9.03
C GLN A 827 -17.06 12.02 7.63
N VAL A 828 -17.48 10.76 7.54
CA VAL A 828 -17.80 10.12 6.26
C VAL A 828 -18.93 10.86 5.54
N ILE A 829 -20.00 11.20 6.23
CA ILE A 829 -21.13 11.96 5.64
C ILE A 829 -20.65 13.32 5.12
N THR A 830 -19.83 14.03 5.88
CA THR A 830 -19.28 15.33 5.46
C THR A 830 -18.37 15.19 4.24
N LEU A 831 -17.50 14.19 4.24
CA LEU A 831 -16.54 13.94 3.16
C LEU A 831 -17.18 13.38 1.89
N ASN A 832 -18.35 12.74 1.98
CA ASN A 832 -19.01 12.15 0.83
C ASN A 832 -19.17 13.11 -0.37
N SER A 833 -19.44 14.38 -0.11
CA SER A 833 -19.56 15.40 -1.15
C SER A 833 -18.25 16.13 -1.46
N LEU A 834 -17.30 16.14 -0.53
CA LEU A 834 -16.02 16.84 -0.70
C LEU A 834 -14.99 15.96 -1.43
N ASN A 835 -14.82 14.74 -0.96
CA ASN A 835 -13.85 13.78 -1.49
C ASN A 835 -14.36 12.35 -1.27
N PRO A 836 -15.11 11.81 -2.23
CA PRO A 836 -15.71 10.48 -2.14
C PRO A 836 -14.72 9.34 -1.87
N GLN A 837 -13.53 9.36 -2.47
CA GLN A 837 -12.51 8.34 -2.28
C GLN A 837 -12.03 8.30 -0.82
N ILE A 838 -11.75 9.45 -0.23
CA ILE A 838 -11.32 9.51 1.17
C ILE A 838 -12.48 9.14 2.11
N ALA A 839 -13.71 9.56 1.80
CA ALA A 839 -14.89 9.17 2.57
C ALA A 839 -15.07 7.64 2.63
N SER A 840 -14.98 6.96 1.48
CA SER A 840 -15.13 5.50 1.41
C SER A 840 -14.01 4.75 2.14
N ARG A 841 -12.78 5.24 2.09
CA ARG A 841 -11.64 4.64 2.79
C ARG A 841 -11.72 4.77 4.31
N LEU A 842 -12.28 5.85 4.81
CA LEU A 842 -12.52 6.02 6.26
C LEU A 842 -13.54 5.03 6.82
N LEU A 843 -14.35 4.40 5.99
CA LEU A 843 -15.34 3.40 6.41
C LEU A 843 -14.73 2.08 6.88
N ALA A 844 -13.49 1.79 6.56
CA ALA A 844 -12.87 0.48 6.83
C ALA A 844 -13.09 -0.02 8.28
N PRO A 845 -12.91 0.78 9.35
CA PRO A 845 -13.19 0.32 10.71
C PRO A 845 -14.64 -0.11 10.93
N LEU A 846 -15.61 0.58 10.34
CA LEU A 846 -17.04 0.26 10.48
C LEU A 846 -17.46 -1.00 9.72
N THR A 847 -16.80 -1.31 8.61
CA THR A 847 -17.08 -2.51 7.81
C THR A 847 -16.86 -3.80 8.56
N ARG A 848 -16.05 -3.77 9.62
CA ARG A 848 -15.66 -4.92 10.43
C ARG A 848 -16.58 -5.18 11.62
N TRP A 849 -17.75 -4.58 11.65
CA TRP A 849 -18.68 -4.62 12.78
C TRP A 849 -19.02 -6.03 13.27
N ARG A 850 -19.06 -7.04 12.38
CA ARG A 850 -19.34 -8.44 12.75
C ARG A 850 -18.25 -9.08 13.62
N LYS A 851 -17.07 -8.45 13.72
CA LYS A 851 -15.93 -8.93 14.50
C LYS A 851 -16.08 -8.73 16.02
N TYR A 852 -16.97 -7.84 16.42
CA TYR A 852 -17.09 -7.38 17.81
C TYR A 852 -18.28 -8.02 18.53
N ASP A 853 -18.43 -7.75 19.83
CA ASP A 853 -19.55 -8.18 20.63
C ASP A 853 -20.90 -7.61 20.13
N SER A 854 -22.00 -8.23 20.53
CA SER A 854 -23.35 -7.90 20.03
C SER A 854 -23.77 -6.44 20.29
N ALA A 855 -23.31 -5.83 21.38
CA ALA A 855 -23.64 -4.43 21.70
C ALA A 855 -22.90 -3.49 20.74
N ARG A 856 -21.59 -3.71 20.53
CA ARG A 856 -20.80 -2.93 19.56
C ARG A 856 -21.27 -3.17 18.13
N GLN A 857 -21.62 -4.42 17.78
CA GLN A 857 -22.21 -4.71 16.46
C GLN A 857 -23.46 -3.86 16.20
N ALA A 858 -24.37 -3.79 17.15
CA ALA A 858 -25.59 -3.02 17.00
C ALA A 858 -25.32 -1.52 16.78
N LEU A 859 -24.37 -0.95 17.55
CA LEU A 859 -24.00 0.46 17.44
C LEU A 859 -23.30 0.77 16.10
N MET A 860 -22.37 -0.07 15.67
CA MET A 860 -21.64 0.10 14.40
C MET A 860 -22.59 -0.03 13.20
N ARG A 861 -23.47 -1.03 13.24
CA ARG A 861 -24.46 -1.25 12.19
C ARG A 861 -25.43 -0.08 12.08
N ALA A 862 -25.87 0.48 13.20
CA ALA A 862 -26.75 1.64 13.23
C ALA A 862 -26.12 2.86 12.54
N GLU A 863 -24.79 3.05 12.70
CA GLU A 863 -24.10 4.14 12.02
C GLU A 863 -23.95 3.89 10.50
N LEU A 864 -23.71 2.66 10.06
CA LEU A 864 -23.75 2.31 8.64
C LEU A 864 -25.13 2.55 8.02
N GLU A 865 -26.20 2.18 8.72
CA GLU A 865 -27.59 2.45 8.31
C GLU A 865 -27.88 3.96 8.26
N ARG A 866 -27.34 4.74 9.21
CA ARG A 866 -27.45 6.20 9.23
C ARG A 866 -26.75 6.85 8.05
N ILE A 867 -25.55 6.38 7.69
CA ILE A 867 -24.84 6.85 6.49
C ILE A 867 -25.66 6.56 5.24
N LEU A 868 -26.18 5.33 5.11
CA LEU A 868 -27.00 4.94 3.97
C LEU A 868 -28.26 5.82 3.81
N ALA A 869 -28.81 6.29 4.91
CA ALA A 869 -30.02 7.14 4.96
C ALA A 869 -29.72 8.64 4.91
N SER A 870 -28.45 9.06 4.88
CA SER A 870 -28.07 10.47 5.06
C SER A 870 -28.31 11.38 3.85
N GLY A 871 -28.74 10.81 2.72
CA GLY A 871 -29.00 11.55 1.49
C GLY A 871 -28.41 10.88 0.26
N GLU A 872 -28.04 11.67 -0.74
CA GLU A 872 -27.41 11.16 -1.96
C GLU A 872 -25.94 10.79 -1.67
N LEU A 873 -25.63 9.51 -1.81
CA LEU A 873 -24.28 8.99 -1.63
C LEU A 873 -23.53 8.91 -2.97
N SER A 874 -22.23 9.16 -2.91
CA SER A 874 -21.33 8.79 -4.01
C SER A 874 -21.35 7.28 -4.24
N SER A 875 -20.98 6.85 -5.43
CA SER A 875 -20.84 5.42 -5.74
C SER A 875 -19.79 4.75 -4.84
N ASP A 876 -18.73 5.48 -4.48
CA ASP A 876 -17.67 5.04 -3.56
C ASP A 876 -18.24 4.66 -2.19
N VAL A 877 -18.91 5.59 -1.53
CA VAL A 877 -19.49 5.37 -0.18
C VAL A 877 -20.64 4.37 -0.25
N TYR A 878 -21.51 4.47 -1.26
CA TYR A 878 -22.64 3.56 -1.42
C TYR A 878 -22.19 2.10 -1.52
N GLU A 879 -21.18 1.80 -2.33
CA GLU A 879 -20.68 0.41 -2.48
C GLU A 879 -20.20 -0.16 -1.15
N VAL A 880 -19.37 0.57 -0.43
CA VAL A 880 -18.81 0.09 0.85
C VAL A 880 -19.89 -0.09 1.90
N VAL A 881 -20.79 0.86 2.05
CA VAL A 881 -21.87 0.79 3.06
C VAL A 881 -22.86 -0.32 2.74
N SER A 882 -23.33 -0.41 1.50
CA SER A 882 -24.31 -1.40 1.09
C SER A 882 -23.77 -2.84 1.22
N LYS A 883 -22.53 -3.09 0.78
CA LYS A 883 -21.88 -4.39 0.94
C LYS A 883 -21.63 -4.75 2.42
N SER A 884 -21.32 -3.77 3.24
CA SER A 884 -21.08 -3.99 4.68
C SER A 884 -22.36 -4.37 5.43
N LEU A 885 -23.52 -3.91 4.98
CA LEU A 885 -24.83 -4.21 5.55
C LEU A 885 -25.46 -5.50 5.00
N ALA A 886 -25.02 -5.97 3.82
CA ALA A 886 -25.48 -7.21 3.21
C ALA A 886 -24.97 -8.45 3.99
#